data_b241d3f39f7e57c846626d64ad938f31
#
_entry.id   b241d3f39f7e57c846626d64ad938f31
#
_cell.length_a   1.000
_cell.length_b   1.000
_cell.length_c   1.000
_cell.angle_alpha   90.00
_cell.angle_beta   90.00
_cell.angle_gamma   90.00
#
_symmetry.space_group_name_H-M   'P 1'
#
loop_
_entity.id
_entity.type
_entity.pdbx_description
1 polymer ?
#
loop_
_entity_poly.entity_id
_entity_poly.type
_entity_poly.pdbx_seq_one_letter_code
_entity_poly.pdbx_strand_id
1 'polypeptide(L)'
;DRSRGLGDVYKRQLCDFPDRKNAGKNFVTECPKCGKKHLYISKETGAFHCFYGGCDFKGKLKDFWEERNNYDSTSAGKSLHSTRWEGENRTGKTTSEVPMIPEDYKKLTPEVFSKIKPLTDDPETTDRDQLTARRYLADQGISLKTAIEARIGCLTHRCFGKDEDSKNTGTMHHCVAYVNYLNGQPVNAKYRSCDPSTVKPTDERETTGMKKSAGYTKFWSQDSPTTPCPPYHIDCINPLKVSEATIPRLIITEGEKDVLTLNEAGYPYAISVPNGAASDLSKSFEAFEPWMEQVRDIVICGDSDLPGRTLVKHLTDYFGARCLLTTLPGDCKDISDVLATYGIEIVREIIESAQPQHTADIVTVSERANGILNVLHGEYDHGYDVGYGPLTDHVFHPTDQGGLIIETGVPNSGKTDFLNDLTCRLMAKAGRYICYLSFEVPDKDKHIAHLVQLMLGKVNTVNYTQEQLKPIVSFLDNHMVHLDLHEVSPTPNNIIARADMVRRTLPLKYLIIDPYLFMEVETNRYNTETQAIKAMLTQMQAWGRTNNIWVIIVAHPRKLTKLNGKNELEEIDMYTIAGSANWANLADFIFSISRISRQDGNYTRLDMLKVRDQDLCQTGSVLYVRQACGRYDERESEEQVIAEAQGKVMSKDHSPWISLIGS
;
A
#
# COMPACT_ATOMS: atom_id res chain seq x y z
N ASP A 1 -11.50 20.28 -50.98
CA ASP A 1 -12.01 20.13 -49.62
C ASP A 1 -11.38 19.00 -48.75
N ARG A 2 -10.21 18.51 -49.13
CA ARG A 2 -9.48 17.50 -48.33
C ARG A 2 -8.33 18.07 -47.48
N SER A 3 -8.13 19.38 -47.41
CA SER A 3 -7.01 20.01 -46.69
C SER A 3 -7.38 20.66 -45.34
N ARG A 4 -8.61 20.62 -44.90
CA ARG A 4 -9.07 21.25 -43.63
C ARG A 4 -9.13 20.33 -42.41
N GLY A 5 -8.96 19.01 -42.53
CA GLY A 5 -9.24 18.05 -41.44
C GLY A 5 -8.12 17.73 -40.48
N LEU A 6 -6.86 17.83 -40.88
CA LEU A 6 -5.73 17.36 -40.06
C LEU A 6 -5.19 18.40 -39.04
N GLY A 7 -5.28 19.70 -39.39
CA GLY A 7 -4.80 20.76 -38.51
C GLY A 7 -5.63 21.01 -37.25
N ASP A 8 -6.93 20.77 -37.29
CA ASP A 8 -7.82 21.04 -36.14
C ASP A 8 -7.87 19.91 -35.14
N VAL A 9 -7.61 18.66 -35.54
CA VAL A 9 -7.48 17.51 -34.62
C VAL A 9 -6.26 17.66 -33.74
N TYR A 10 -5.12 18.03 -34.30
CA TYR A 10 -3.90 18.26 -33.51
C TYR A 10 -3.98 19.48 -32.59
N LYS A 11 -4.74 20.51 -32.95
CA LYS A 11 -4.94 21.68 -32.08
C LYS A 11 -5.72 21.32 -30.80
N ARG A 12 -6.73 20.46 -30.90
CA ARG A 12 -7.47 19.96 -29.73
C ARG A 12 -6.60 19.06 -28.85
N GLN A 13 -5.78 18.22 -29.46
CA GLN A 13 -4.87 17.31 -28.75
C GLN A 13 -3.72 18.02 -28.03
N LEU A 14 -3.36 19.23 -28.46
CA LEU A 14 -2.33 20.06 -27.82
C LEU A 14 -2.85 20.82 -26.59
N CYS A 15 -4.15 20.81 -26.30
CA CYS A 15 -4.70 21.46 -25.10
C CYS A 15 -4.22 20.84 -23.79
N ASP A 16 -3.80 19.58 -23.79
CA ASP A 16 -3.24 18.90 -22.61
C ASP A 16 -1.80 19.34 -22.26
N PHE A 17 -1.20 20.17 -23.10
CA PHE A 17 0.12 20.73 -22.87
C PHE A 17 0.06 22.27 -22.88
N PRO A 18 -0.58 22.88 -21.84
CA PRO A 18 -0.84 24.33 -21.81
C PRO A 18 0.44 25.17 -21.78
N ASP A 19 1.50 24.67 -21.13
CA ASP A 19 2.78 25.38 -20.97
C ASP A 19 3.78 25.17 -22.13
N ARG A 20 3.30 24.66 -23.27
CA ARG A 20 4.17 24.39 -24.41
C ARG A 20 4.75 25.68 -25.02
N LYS A 21 6.06 25.65 -25.28
CA LYS A 21 6.79 26.72 -25.95
C LYS A 21 7.14 26.32 -27.38
N ASN A 22 7.18 27.31 -28.27
CA ASN A 22 7.62 27.10 -29.65
C ASN A 22 9.16 26.86 -29.71
N ALA A 23 9.56 25.77 -30.32
CA ALA A 23 10.97 25.41 -30.56
C ALA A 23 11.17 24.96 -32.01
N GLY A 24 11.18 25.92 -32.95
CA GLY A 24 11.31 25.65 -34.38
C GLY A 24 10.20 24.75 -34.95
N LYS A 25 10.53 23.57 -35.45
CA LYS A 25 9.60 22.58 -35.98
C LYS A 25 8.82 21.82 -34.91
N ASN A 26 9.14 22.01 -33.63
CA ASN A 26 8.54 21.30 -32.51
C ASN A 26 7.90 22.28 -31.51
N PHE A 27 7.04 21.73 -30.64
CA PHE A 27 6.71 22.32 -29.35
C PHE A 27 7.57 21.64 -28.27
N VAL A 28 7.97 22.39 -27.24
CA VAL A 28 8.65 21.86 -26.05
C VAL A 28 7.76 22.13 -24.84
N THR A 29 7.55 21.10 -24.02
CA THR A 29 6.70 21.17 -22.84
C THR A 29 7.23 20.27 -21.73
N GLU A 30 6.55 20.27 -20.61
CA GLU A 30 6.81 19.36 -19.50
C GLU A 30 6.34 17.95 -19.86
N CYS A 31 7.18 16.96 -19.58
CA CYS A 31 6.86 15.55 -19.82
C CYS A 31 5.93 15.03 -18.71
N PRO A 32 4.75 14.47 -19.02
CA PRO A 32 3.83 13.95 -18.02
C PRO A 32 4.37 12.73 -17.27
N LYS A 33 5.38 12.03 -17.83
CA LYS A 33 5.99 10.87 -17.18
C LYS A 33 7.07 11.25 -16.16
N CYS A 34 7.96 12.19 -16.49
CA CYS A 34 9.10 12.53 -15.62
C CYS A 34 9.07 13.93 -15.02
N GLY A 35 8.06 14.76 -15.35
CA GLY A 35 7.95 16.14 -14.85
C GLY A 35 9.03 17.10 -15.32
N LYS A 36 9.82 16.75 -16.34
CA LYS A 36 10.91 17.60 -16.85
C LYS A 36 10.52 18.27 -18.17
N LYS A 37 10.99 19.52 -18.38
CA LYS A 37 10.69 20.32 -19.59
C LYS A 37 11.55 19.89 -20.79
N HIS A 38 11.53 18.62 -21.13
CA HIS A 38 12.29 17.99 -22.21
C HIS A 38 11.44 17.16 -23.18
N LEU A 39 10.10 17.34 -23.16
CA LEU A 39 9.20 16.70 -24.12
C LEU A 39 9.08 17.54 -25.38
N TYR A 40 9.51 17.01 -26.50
CA TYR A 40 9.40 17.62 -27.82
C TYR A 40 8.26 16.99 -28.58
N ILE A 41 7.39 17.82 -29.16
CA ILE A 41 6.22 17.39 -29.94
C ILE A 41 6.35 17.99 -31.33
N SER A 42 6.40 17.15 -32.36
CA SER A 42 6.46 17.59 -33.76
C SER A 42 5.16 18.28 -34.16
N LYS A 43 5.28 19.48 -34.71
CA LYS A 43 4.14 20.26 -35.24
C LYS A 43 3.54 19.65 -36.51
N GLU A 44 4.35 18.88 -37.23
CA GLU A 44 3.99 18.31 -38.54
C GLU A 44 3.35 16.92 -38.40
N THR A 45 3.90 16.07 -37.52
CA THR A 45 3.53 14.67 -37.42
C THR A 45 2.79 14.32 -36.14
N GLY A 46 2.78 15.21 -35.13
CA GLY A 46 2.25 14.91 -33.80
C GLY A 46 3.07 13.86 -33.01
N ALA A 47 4.22 13.45 -33.53
CA ALA A 47 5.12 12.55 -32.78
C ALA A 47 5.75 13.30 -31.61
N PHE A 48 5.86 12.66 -30.46
CA PHE A 48 6.49 13.23 -29.29
C PHE A 48 7.59 12.33 -28.71
N HIS A 49 8.61 12.96 -28.10
CA HIS A 49 9.71 12.27 -27.45
C HIS A 49 10.28 13.13 -26.32
N CYS A 50 10.45 12.52 -25.14
CA CYS A 50 11.14 13.14 -24.01
C CYS A 50 12.65 12.85 -24.10
N PHE A 51 13.47 13.90 -24.22
CA PHE A 51 14.92 13.77 -24.31
C PHE A 51 15.63 13.87 -22.93
N TYR A 52 14.90 13.72 -21.83
CA TYR A 52 15.53 13.64 -20.52
C TYR A 52 16.14 12.24 -20.32
N GLY A 53 17.43 12.19 -20.01
CA GLY A 53 18.15 10.91 -19.83
C GLY A 53 17.45 9.99 -18.81
N GLY A 54 17.07 8.82 -19.28
CA GLY A 54 16.30 7.85 -18.49
C GLY A 54 14.77 7.94 -18.61
N CYS A 55 14.23 8.88 -19.42
CA CYS A 55 12.80 8.93 -19.73
C CYS A 55 12.55 8.41 -21.14
N ASP A 56 11.76 7.36 -21.24
CA ASP A 56 11.39 6.68 -22.50
C ASP A 56 10.03 7.14 -23.05
N PHE A 57 9.45 8.24 -22.52
CA PHE A 57 8.14 8.73 -22.94
C PHE A 57 8.19 9.25 -24.39
N LYS A 58 7.66 8.45 -25.32
CA LYS A 58 7.61 8.72 -26.76
C LYS A 58 6.37 8.09 -27.39
N GLY A 59 5.91 8.63 -28.49
CA GLY A 59 4.74 8.13 -29.21
C GLY A 59 4.16 9.12 -30.20
N LYS A 60 2.91 8.97 -30.58
CA LYS A 60 2.14 9.95 -31.35
C LYS A 60 0.98 10.48 -30.52
N LEU A 61 0.64 11.75 -30.66
CA LEU A 61 -0.47 12.37 -29.94
C LEU A 61 -1.80 11.63 -30.15
N LYS A 62 -2.03 11.05 -31.33
CA LYS A 62 -3.22 10.28 -31.64
C LYS A 62 -3.34 9.05 -30.75
N ASP A 63 -2.28 8.27 -30.62
CA ASP A 63 -2.25 7.03 -29.84
C ASP A 63 -2.39 7.33 -28.33
N PHE A 64 -1.71 8.37 -27.87
CA PHE A 64 -1.82 8.86 -26.49
C PHE A 64 -3.26 9.28 -26.11
N TRP A 65 -4.03 9.83 -27.06
CA TRP A 65 -5.42 10.23 -26.85
C TRP A 65 -6.40 9.05 -26.96
N GLU A 66 -6.16 8.11 -27.85
CA GLU A 66 -6.97 6.90 -27.98
C GLU A 66 -6.84 6.03 -26.72
N GLU A 67 -5.66 5.88 -26.15
CA GLU A 67 -5.44 5.21 -24.86
C GLU A 67 -6.18 5.92 -23.72
N ARG A 68 -6.16 7.23 -23.67
CA ARG A 68 -6.82 8.02 -22.62
C ARG A 68 -8.35 7.98 -22.71
N ASN A 69 -8.93 8.03 -23.90
CA ASN A 69 -10.38 7.97 -24.10
C ASN A 69 -10.95 6.56 -23.89
N ASN A 70 -10.18 5.51 -24.12
CA ASN A 70 -10.57 4.14 -23.77
C ASN A 70 -10.52 3.88 -22.26
N TYR A 71 -9.82 4.72 -21.50
CA TYR A 71 -9.70 4.62 -20.04
C TYR A 71 -10.95 5.18 -19.30
N ASP A 72 -11.69 6.11 -19.90
CA ASP A 72 -12.88 6.71 -19.28
C ASP A 72 -14.14 5.84 -19.34
N SER A 73 -14.11 4.69 -20.02
CA SER A 73 -15.31 3.85 -20.22
C SER A 73 -15.35 2.54 -19.41
N THR A 74 -14.26 2.13 -18.73
CA THR A 74 -14.30 0.92 -17.91
C THR A 74 -13.37 1.01 -16.70
N SER A 75 -13.99 1.06 -15.52
CA SER A 75 -13.50 0.59 -14.21
C SER A 75 -12.29 1.26 -13.55
N ALA A 76 -12.53 1.61 -12.29
CA ALA A 76 -11.58 1.90 -11.23
C ALA A 76 -10.42 0.89 -11.14
N GLY A 77 -9.21 1.43 -11.04
CA GLY A 77 -8.07 0.75 -10.44
C GLY A 77 -7.28 -0.17 -11.36
N LYS A 78 -6.36 0.40 -12.15
CA LYS A 78 -5.15 -0.33 -12.57
C LYS A 78 -3.97 0.63 -12.66
N SER A 79 -2.91 0.24 -11.96
CA SER A 79 -1.57 0.77 -12.00
C SER A 79 -1.03 0.85 -13.44
N LEU A 80 -0.23 1.88 -13.74
CA LEU A 80 0.38 2.21 -15.02
C LEU A 80 1.47 1.21 -15.48
N HIS A 81 1.23 -0.09 -15.36
CA HIS A 81 2.05 -1.14 -15.97
C HIS A 81 1.22 -2.40 -16.18
N SER A 82 0.32 -2.37 -17.17
CA SER A 82 -0.18 -3.61 -17.75
C SER A 82 -0.31 -3.43 -19.25
N THR A 83 0.72 -3.80 -19.97
CA THR A 83 0.59 -4.18 -21.36
C THR A 83 -0.31 -5.41 -21.43
N ARG A 84 -1.47 -5.18 -21.96
CA ARG A 84 -2.43 -5.99 -22.71
C ARG A 84 -2.15 -7.51 -22.77
N TRP A 85 -2.95 -8.27 -22.02
CA TRP A 85 -3.26 -9.65 -22.32
C TRP A 85 -4.77 -9.77 -22.58
N GLU A 86 -5.21 -9.59 -23.82
CA GLU A 86 -6.49 -10.08 -24.29
C GLU A 86 -6.24 -11.40 -25.00
N GLY A 87 -6.78 -12.47 -24.43
CA GLY A 87 -6.83 -13.76 -25.05
C GLY A 87 -7.73 -13.73 -26.30
N GLU A 88 -7.15 -13.59 -27.47
CA GLU A 88 -7.79 -13.96 -28.72
C GLU A 88 -7.61 -15.45 -28.95
N ASN A 89 -8.73 -16.17 -29.00
CA ASN A 89 -8.83 -17.50 -29.59
C ASN A 89 -8.22 -17.48 -31.00
N ARG A 90 -6.98 -17.90 -31.15
CA ARG A 90 -6.40 -18.22 -32.46
C ARG A 90 -6.56 -19.69 -32.76
N THR A 91 -7.61 -20.01 -33.50
CA THR A 91 -7.65 -21.23 -34.31
C THR A 91 -6.65 -21.09 -35.45
N GLY A 92 -5.68 -21.95 -35.46
CA GLY A 92 -4.98 -22.48 -36.62
C GLY A 92 -4.19 -21.52 -37.50
N LYS A 93 -2.89 -21.34 -37.19
CA LYS A 93 -1.84 -21.34 -38.23
C LYS A 93 -0.55 -21.87 -37.61
N THR A 94 -0.19 -23.06 -38.02
CA THR A 94 1.11 -23.72 -37.84
C THR A 94 2.17 -23.01 -38.67
N THR A 95 3.00 -22.24 -38.05
CA THR A 95 4.43 -22.06 -38.31
C THR A 95 4.98 -21.36 -37.08
N SER A 96 5.63 -22.11 -36.22
CA SER A 96 6.33 -21.63 -35.05
C SER A 96 7.56 -20.84 -35.49
N GLU A 97 7.45 -19.54 -35.58
CA GLU A 97 8.63 -18.70 -35.46
C GLU A 97 9.06 -18.76 -33.99
N VAL A 98 10.12 -19.54 -33.74
CA VAL A 98 10.76 -19.61 -32.43
C VAL A 98 11.30 -18.22 -32.14
N PRO A 99 10.97 -17.61 -30.98
CA PRO A 99 11.48 -16.28 -30.64
C PRO A 99 12.99 -16.32 -30.69
N MET A 100 13.59 -15.50 -31.57
CA MET A 100 15.05 -15.37 -31.66
C MET A 100 15.54 -14.69 -30.39
N ILE A 101 16.65 -15.19 -29.87
CA ILE A 101 17.43 -14.54 -28.82
C ILE A 101 17.81 -13.15 -29.31
N PRO A 102 17.77 -12.11 -28.44
CA PRO A 102 18.33 -10.84 -28.82
C PRO A 102 19.75 -11.04 -29.31
N GLU A 103 20.01 -10.71 -30.57
CA GLU A 103 21.35 -10.80 -31.21
C GLU A 103 22.40 -9.94 -30.50
N ASP A 104 21.97 -9.17 -29.49
CA ASP A 104 22.77 -8.17 -28.79
C ASP A 104 23.63 -8.69 -27.64
N TYR A 105 23.46 -9.96 -27.20
CA TYR A 105 24.32 -10.53 -26.16
C TYR A 105 25.68 -10.93 -26.72
N LYS A 106 26.72 -10.15 -26.34
CA LYS A 106 28.11 -10.45 -26.73
C LYS A 106 28.58 -11.70 -26.00
N LYS A 107 29.32 -12.54 -26.72
CA LYS A 107 29.96 -13.73 -26.15
C LYS A 107 31.17 -13.34 -25.32
N LEU A 108 31.52 -14.17 -24.33
CA LEU A 108 32.84 -14.11 -23.71
C LEU A 108 33.92 -14.27 -24.79
N THR A 109 35.00 -13.51 -24.67
CA THR A 109 36.10 -13.67 -25.60
C THR A 109 36.75 -15.05 -25.44
N PRO A 110 37.23 -15.67 -26.54
CA PRO A 110 37.93 -16.95 -26.46
C PRO A 110 39.10 -16.93 -25.45
N GLU A 111 39.78 -15.77 -25.31
CA GLU A 111 40.86 -15.59 -24.35
C GLU A 111 40.38 -15.71 -22.88
N VAL A 112 39.24 -15.15 -22.54
CA VAL A 112 38.65 -15.27 -21.20
C VAL A 112 38.12 -16.67 -20.96
N PHE A 113 37.34 -17.21 -21.92
CA PHE A 113 36.72 -18.51 -21.77
C PHE A 113 37.71 -19.67 -21.71
N SER A 114 38.84 -19.62 -22.47
CA SER A 114 39.86 -20.65 -22.44
C SER A 114 40.60 -20.83 -21.12
N LYS A 115 40.55 -19.83 -20.23
CA LYS A 115 41.10 -19.92 -18.87
C LYS A 115 40.23 -20.71 -17.91
N ILE A 116 38.94 -20.87 -18.23
CA ILE A 116 37.97 -21.58 -17.39
C ILE A 116 38.08 -23.07 -17.74
N LYS A 117 38.57 -23.86 -16.80
CA LYS A 117 38.67 -25.32 -16.93
C LYS A 117 37.31 -25.94 -16.55
N PRO A 118 36.68 -26.76 -17.38
CA PRO A 118 35.47 -27.50 -16.99
C PRO A 118 35.79 -28.44 -15.82
N LEU A 119 34.85 -28.59 -14.87
CA LEU A 119 34.98 -29.65 -13.87
C LEU A 119 34.89 -31.04 -14.53
N THR A 120 35.72 -31.94 -14.05
CA THR A 120 35.75 -33.34 -14.52
C THR A 120 35.52 -34.29 -13.35
N ASP A 121 35.22 -35.56 -13.64
CA ASP A 121 35.08 -36.64 -12.67
C ASP A 121 36.37 -37.50 -12.54
N ASP A 122 37.47 -37.05 -13.16
CA ASP A 122 38.76 -37.75 -13.06
C ASP A 122 39.19 -37.86 -11.59
N PRO A 123 39.26 -39.07 -11.01
CA PRO A 123 39.66 -39.30 -9.63
C PRO A 123 41.17 -39.06 -9.38
N GLU A 124 41.98 -39.14 -10.43
CA GLU A 124 43.43 -38.99 -10.36
C GLU A 124 43.91 -37.56 -10.60
N THR A 125 43.01 -36.61 -10.70
CA THR A 125 43.37 -35.21 -10.95
C THR A 125 44.24 -34.63 -9.84
N THR A 126 45.33 -33.99 -10.22
CA THR A 126 46.23 -33.25 -9.34
C THR A 126 46.05 -31.72 -9.47
N ASP A 127 45.12 -31.31 -10.32
CA ASP A 127 44.86 -29.88 -10.54
C ASP A 127 44.21 -29.26 -9.30
N ARG A 128 44.90 -28.28 -8.69
CA ARG A 128 44.45 -27.60 -7.46
C ARG A 128 43.14 -26.88 -7.64
N ASP A 129 42.88 -26.25 -8.82
CA ASP A 129 41.61 -25.60 -9.07
C ASP A 129 40.47 -26.61 -9.04
N GLN A 130 40.66 -27.79 -9.68
CA GLN A 130 39.70 -28.88 -9.68
C GLN A 130 39.42 -29.36 -8.25
N LEU A 131 40.47 -29.70 -7.51
CA LEU A 131 40.34 -30.26 -6.16
C LEU A 131 39.67 -29.29 -5.19
N THR A 132 40.03 -27.97 -5.26
CA THR A 132 39.47 -26.96 -4.40
C THR A 132 38.01 -26.69 -4.73
N ALA A 133 37.67 -26.59 -6.01
CA ALA A 133 36.30 -26.40 -6.46
C ALA A 133 35.38 -27.59 -6.11
N ARG A 134 35.86 -28.85 -6.30
CA ARG A 134 35.09 -30.07 -5.91
C ARG A 134 34.83 -30.10 -4.42
N ARG A 135 35.83 -29.79 -3.60
CA ARG A 135 35.68 -29.71 -2.13
C ARG A 135 34.65 -28.64 -1.74
N TYR A 136 34.78 -27.46 -2.31
CA TYR A 136 33.84 -26.35 -2.04
C TYR A 136 32.39 -26.77 -2.35
N LEU A 137 32.14 -27.39 -3.51
CA LEU A 137 30.81 -27.80 -3.92
C LEU A 137 30.27 -28.92 -3.03
N ALA A 138 31.10 -29.91 -2.67
CA ALA A 138 30.72 -30.95 -1.74
C ALA A 138 30.36 -30.43 -0.35
N ASP A 139 31.13 -29.44 0.17
CA ASP A 139 30.86 -28.79 1.45
C ASP A 139 29.55 -27.94 1.41
N GLN A 140 29.10 -27.58 0.21
CA GLN A 140 27.80 -26.94 -0.01
C GLN A 140 26.64 -27.93 -0.29
N GLY A 141 26.91 -29.24 -0.23
CA GLY A 141 25.93 -30.27 -0.50
C GLY A 141 25.65 -30.51 -1.99
N ILE A 142 26.48 -29.99 -2.89
CA ILE A 142 26.34 -30.14 -4.35
C ILE A 142 27.20 -31.29 -4.81
N SER A 143 26.58 -32.29 -5.47
CA SER A 143 27.31 -33.42 -6.05
C SER A 143 28.16 -33.00 -7.25
N LEU A 144 29.27 -33.69 -7.45
CA LEU A 144 30.12 -33.47 -8.64
C LEU A 144 29.36 -33.69 -9.94
N LYS A 145 28.42 -34.65 -9.96
CA LYS A 145 27.54 -34.90 -11.09
C LYS A 145 26.71 -33.65 -11.46
N THR A 146 26.00 -33.09 -10.50
CA THR A 146 25.20 -31.86 -10.71
C THR A 146 26.07 -30.68 -11.19
N ALA A 147 27.27 -30.54 -10.62
CA ALA A 147 28.18 -29.46 -11.02
C ALA A 147 28.68 -29.62 -12.48
N ILE A 148 28.97 -30.86 -12.93
CA ILE A 148 29.37 -31.14 -14.29
C ILE A 148 28.20 -30.93 -15.26
N GLU A 149 27.00 -31.41 -14.94
CA GLU A 149 25.79 -31.21 -15.73
C GLU A 149 25.45 -29.72 -15.88
N ALA A 150 25.63 -28.92 -14.82
CA ALA A 150 25.49 -27.48 -14.83
C ALA A 150 26.65 -26.73 -15.50
N ARG A 151 27.65 -27.44 -16.03
CA ARG A 151 28.85 -26.92 -16.72
C ARG A 151 29.63 -25.90 -15.86
N ILE A 152 29.75 -26.19 -14.56
CA ILE A 152 30.58 -25.41 -13.67
C ILE A 152 32.05 -25.55 -14.06
N GLY A 153 32.76 -24.43 -14.08
CA GLY A 153 34.19 -24.39 -14.31
C GLY A 153 34.98 -24.09 -13.05
N CYS A 154 36.32 -24.19 -13.17
CA CYS A 154 37.25 -23.80 -12.13
C CYS A 154 38.46 -23.09 -12.72
N LEU A 155 39.07 -22.19 -11.96
CA LEU A 155 40.31 -21.52 -12.33
C LEU A 155 40.86 -20.76 -11.12
N THR A 156 42.13 -20.37 -11.21
CA THR A 156 42.68 -19.33 -10.32
C THR A 156 42.40 -17.95 -10.91
N HIS A 157 41.66 -17.10 -10.23
CA HIS A 157 41.22 -15.81 -10.71
C HIS A 157 41.33 -14.70 -9.64
N ARG A 158 41.47 -13.45 -10.08
CA ARG A 158 41.48 -12.30 -9.20
C ARG A 158 40.05 -11.92 -8.81
N CYS A 159 39.72 -12.11 -7.54
CA CYS A 159 38.42 -11.75 -6.98
C CYS A 159 38.56 -10.58 -6.00
N PHE A 160 37.46 -9.87 -5.82
CA PHE A 160 37.36 -8.69 -4.96
C PHE A 160 36.42 -8.95 -3.79
N GLY A 161 36.80 -8.49 -2.62
CA GLY A 161 36.01 -8.62 -1.39
C GLY A 161 36.63 -7.80 -0.26
N LYS A 162 35.96 -7.81 0.88
CA LYS A 162 36.48 -7.15 2.09
C LYS A 162 37.47 -8.08 2.79
N ASP A 163 38.67 -7.57 3.05
CA ASP A 163 39.68 -8.22 3.89
C ASP A 163 39.35 -8.08 5.39
N GLU A 164 40.26 -8.55 6.26
CA GLU A 164 40.13 -8.47 7.72
C GLU A 164 40.01 -7.01 8.24
N ASP A 165 40.59 -6.05 7.53
CA ASP A 165 40.50 -4.61 7.82
C ASP A 165 39.29 -3.93 7.19
N SER A 166 38.33 -4.69 6.62
CA SER A 166 37.15 -4.21 5.89
C SER A 166 37.47 -3.37 4.64
N LYS A 167 38.70 -3.45 4.12
CA LYS A 167 39.10 -2.82 2.85
C LYS A 167 38.73 -3.71 1.69
N ASN A 168 38.24 -3.10 0.59
CA ASN A 168 37.96 -3.83 -0.64
C ASN A 168 39.28 -4.12 -1.36
N THR A 169 39.73 -5.36 -1.33
CA THR A 169 40.99 -5.80 -1.92
C THR A 169 40.74 -6.81 -3.03
N GLY A 170 41.62 -6.81 -4.02
CA GLY A 170 41.57 -7.80 -5.11
C GLY A 170 42.75 -8.77 -4.99
N THR A 171 42.48 -10.01 -4.69
CA THR A 171 43.46 -11.09 -4.51
C THR A 171 43.19 -12.27 -5.42
N MET A 172 44.25 -13.10 -5.68
CA MET A 172 44.12 -14.31 -6.48
C MET A 172 43.58 -15.44 -5.61
N HIS A 173 42.53 -16.11 -6.11
CA HIS A 173 41.84 -17.20 -5.43
C HIS A 173 41.63 -18.38 -6.37
N HIS A 174 41.58 -19.59 -5.81
CA HIS A 174 40.93 -20.71 -6.46
C HIS A 174 39.42 -20.45 -6.50
N CYS A 175 38.82 -20.55 -7.66
CA CYS A 175 37.43 -20.16 -7.85
C CYS A 175 36.62 -21.24 -8.54
N VAL A 176 35.34 -21.31 -8.16
CA VAL A 176 34.32 -21.88 -9.05
C VAL A 176 33.88 -20.80 -10.02
N ALA A 177 33.65 -21.21 -11.29
CA ALA A 177 33.15 -20.32 -12.34
C ALA A 177 31.74 -20.76 -12.76
N TYR A 178 30.76 -19.87 -12.50
CA TYR A 178 29.38 -20.01 -12.97
C TYR A 178 29.31 -19.36 -14.35
N VAL A 179 29.43 -20.18 -15.38
CA VAL A 179 29.37 -19.70 -16.77
C VAL A 179 27.92 -19.71 -17.24
N ASN A 180 27.44 -18.56 -17.69
CA ASN A 180 26.11 -18.44 -18.25
C ASN A 180 26.16 -18.65 -19.77
N TYR A 181 25.28 -19.48 -20.28
CA TYR A 181 25.20 -19.83 -21.68
C TYR A 181 23.89 -19.37 -22.30
N LEU A 182 23.96 -18.90 -23.54
CA LEU A 182 22.79 -18.69 -24.40
C LEU A 182 23.03 -19.43 -25.72
N ASN A 183 22.11 -20.34 -26.10
CA ASN A 183 22.27 -21.20 -27.26
C ASN A 183 23.61 -21.99 -27.27
N GLY A 184 24.06 -22.38 -26.08
CA GLY A 184 25.32 -23.08 -25.92
C GLY A 184 26.58 -22.21 -26.03
N GLN A 185 26.43 -20.89 -26.22
CA GLN A 185 27.55 -19.95 -26.28
C GLN A 185 27.73 -19.25 -24.92
N PRO A 186 28.95 -19.15 -24.38
CA PRO A 186 29.22 -18.48 -23.12
C PRO A 186 29.06 -16.96 -23.27
N VAL A 187 28.19 -16.34 -22.48
CA VAL A 187 27.88 -14.90 -22.57
C VAL A 187 28.36 -14.11 -21.37
N ASN A 188 28.42 -14.70 -20.20
CA ASN A 188 29.09 -14.12 -19.03
C ASN A 188 29.56 -15.23 -18.08
N ALA A 189 30.48 -14.89 -17.19
CA ALA A 189 30.94 -15.79 -16.14
C ALA A 189 31.10 -15.03 -14.82
N LYS A 190 30.64 -15.64 -13.73
CA LYS A 190 30.82 -15.13 -12.38
C LYS A 190 31.74 -16.08 -11.59
N TYR A 191 32.74 -15.53 -10.96
CA TYR A 191 33.77 -16.27 -10.25
C TYR A 191 33.59 -16.09 -8.77
N ARG A 192 33.52 -17.20 -8.05
CA ARG A 192 33.37 -17.22 -6.60
C ARG A 192 34.58 -17.91 -6.00
N SER A 193 35.27 -17.24 -5.06
CA SER A 193 36.34 -17.86 -4.28
C SER A 193 35.85 -19.12 -3.57
N CYS A 194 36.58 -20.20 -3.73
CA CYS A 194 36.40 -21.45 -3.02
C CYS A 194 37.55 -21.78 -2.06
N ASP A 195 38.40 -20.81 -1.78
CA ASP A 195 39.43 -20.95 -0.75
C ASP A 195 38.81 -20.98 0.65
N PRO A 196 39.30 -21.84 1.56
CA PRO A 196 38.84 -21.86 2.94
C PRO A 196 39.02 -20.49 3.58
N SER A 197 38.05 -20.06 4.37
CA SER A 197 38.16 -18.83 5.14
C SER A 197 39.20 -19.00 6.25
N THR A 198 40.16 -18.07 6.32
CA THR A 198 41.11 -17.97 7.46
C THR A 198 40.52 -17.22 8.63
N VAL A 199 39.42 -16.49 8.42
CA VAL A 199 38.74 -15.73 9.47
C VAL A 199 37.84 -16.67 10.26
N LYS A 200 38.10 -16.80 11.58
CA LYS A 200 37.18 -17.46 12.48
C LYS A 200 35.81 -16.76 12.36
N PRO A 201 34.70 -17.52 12.27
CA PRO A 201 33.38 -16.91 12.27
C PRO A 201 33.25 -16.05 13.54
N THR A 202 33.00 -14.76 13.39
CA THR A 202 32.75 -13.87 14.52
C THR A 202 31.46 -14.29 15.23
N ASP A 203 31.43 -14.12 16.55
CA ASP A 203 30.31 -14.47 17.45
C ASP A 203 28.96 -13.86 17.11
N GLU A 204 28.93 -12.86 16.19
CA GLU A 204 27.69 -12.24 15.71
C GLU A 204 26.72 -13.22 15.03
N ARG A 205 27.20 -14.34 14.48
CA ARG A 205 26.32 -15.37 13.88
C ARG A 205 25.78 -16.36 14.92
N GLU A 206 26.45 -16.54 16.04
CA GLU A 206 25.96 -17.38 17.14
C GLU A 206 24.84 -16.65 17.93
N THR A 207 24.88 -15.33 17.99
CA THR A 207 23.83 -14.51 18.64
C THR A 207 22.54 -14.43 17.85
N THR A 208 22.57 -14.66 16.52
CA THR A 208 21.35 -14.61 15.66
C THR A 208 20.71 -15.98 15.42
N GLY A 209 21.27 -17.07 15.97
CA GLY A 209 20.71 -18.44 15.82
C GLY A 209 20.85 -19.03 14.41
N MET A 210 21.53 -18.35 13.47
CA MET A 210 21.74 -18.87 12.12
C MET A 210 22.85 -19.93 12.10
N LYS A 211 22.58 -21.12 11.57
CA LYS A 211 23.59 -22.14 11.35
C LYS A 211 24.57 -21.69 10.27
N LYS A 212 25.86 -22.00 10.46
CA LYS A 212 26.94 -21.57 9.57
C LYS A 212 27.01 -22.45 8.33
N SER A 213 26.97 -21.86 7.14
CA SER A 213 27.56 -22.49 5.95
C SER A 213 29.08 -22.63 6.14
N ALA A 214 29.70 -23.65 5.53
CA ALA A 214 31.13 -23.86 5.61
C ALA A 214 31.91 -22.57 5.34
N GLY A 215 32.92 -22.26 6.16
CA GLY A 215 33.63 -21.00 6.18
C GLY A 215 34.54 -20.79 4.96
N TYR A 216 34.03 -20.12 3.92
CA TYR A 216 34.76 -19.74 2.73
C TYR A 216 34.89 -18.22 2.62
N THR A 217 35.96 -17.76 1.97
CA THR A 217 36.19 -16.34 1.73
C THR A 217 35.09 -15.76 0.83
N LYS A 218 34.62 -14.53 1.11
CA LYS A 218 33.55 -13.87 0.33
C LYS A 218 34.08 -12.99 -0.80
N PHE A 219 35.04 -13.51 -1.58
CA PHE A 219 35.60 -12.80 -2.73
C PHE A 219 34.94 -13.28 -4.00
N TRP A 220 34.63 -12.36 -4.91
CA TRP A 220 34.00 -12.66 -6.19
C TRP A 220 34.45 -11.70 -7.30
N SER A 221 34.23 -12.08 -8.53
CA SER A 221 34.47 -11.26 -9.72
C SER A 221 33.53 -11.70 -10.84
N GLN A 222 33.45 -10.91 -11.91
CA GLN A 222 32.56 -11.21 -13.03
C GLN A 222 33.15 -10.67 -14.34
N ASP A 223 33.07 -11.49 -15.39
CA ASP A 223 33.26 -11.08 -16.79
C ASP A 223 31.90 -11.03 -17.47
N SER A 224 31.45 -9.83 -17.84
CA SER A 224 30.18 -9.62 -18.51
C SER A 224 30.33 -8.57 -19.62
N PRO A 225 30.45 -9.00 -20.89
CA PRO A 225 30.61 -8.08 -22.03
C PRO A 225 29.33 -7.34 -22.41
N THR A 226 28.17 -7.73 -21.85
CA THR A 226 26.87 -7.11 -22.08
C THR A 226 26.22 -6.70 -20.77
N THR A 227 25.66 -5.48 -20.74
CA THR A 227 24.91 -4.94 -19.60
C THR A 227 23.54 -4.47 -20.09
N PRO A 228 22.43 -4.88 -19.46
CA PRO A 228 22.35 -5.82 -18.32
C PRO A 228 22.75 -7.24 -18.72
N CYS A 229 23.27 -8.02 -17.73
CA CYS A 229 23.52 -9.45 -17.92
C CYS A 229 22.18 -10.21 -18.02
N PRO A 230 22.14 -11.32 -18.79
CA PRO A 230 21.01 -12.23 -18.74
C PRO A 230 20.95 -12.94 -17.36
N PRO A 231 19.77 -13.37 -16.90
CA PRO A 231 19.64 -14.23 -15.73
C PRO A 231 20.53 -15.48 -15.88
N TYR A 232 21.18 -15.88 -14.81
CA TYR A 232 22.01 -17.09 -14.84
C TYR A 232 21.13 -18.32 -15.09
N HIS A 233 21.62 -19.20 -15.97
CA HIS A 233 20.97 -20.44 -16.38
C HIS A 233 19.63 -20.26 -17.15
N ILE A 234 19.36 -19.07 -17.68
CA ILE A 234 18.11 -18.78 -18.42
C ILE A 234 17.92 -19.68 -19.64
N ASP A 235 19.01 -20.25 -20.18
CA ASP A 235 19.00 -21.17 -21.33
C ASP A 235 18.28 -22.50 -21.00
N CYS A 236 17.98 -22.78 -19.72
CA CYS A 236 17.19 -23.95 -19.31
C CYS A 236 15.71 -23.84 -19.75
N ILE A 237 15.20 -22.65 -20.01
CA ILE A 237 13.87 -22.41 -20.56
C ILE A 237 13.90 -22.01 -22.03
N ASN A 238 15.00 -22.25 -22.73
CA ASN A 238 15.13 -21.90 -24.14
C ASN A 238 14.18 -22.77 -25.00
N PRO A 239 13.24 -22.16 -25.75
CA PRO A 239 12.28 -22.91 -26.57
C PRO A 239 12.92 -23.83 -27.62
N LEU A 240 14.16 -23.56 -28.00
CA LEU A 240 14.91 -24.47 -28.91
C LEU A 240 15.42 -25.73 -28.24
N LYS A 241 15.45 -25.79 -26.91
CA LYS A 241 16.01 -26.91 -26.13
C LYS A 241 14.97 -27.66 -25.34
N VAL A 242 13.89 -26.99 -24.97
CA VAL A 242 12.81 -27.58 -24.19
C VAL A 242 11.84 -28.24 -25.17
N SER A 243 11.65 -29.55 -25.00
CA SER A 243 10.72 -30.36 -25.83
C SER A 243 9.27 -30.24 -25.35
N GLU A 244 9.05 -29.72 -24.15
CA GLU A 244 7.74 -29.57 -23.54
C GLU A 244 7.06 -28.30 -24.05
N ALA A 245 5.78 -28.40 -24.43
CA ALA A 245 4.99 -27.25 -24.88
C ALA A 245 4.76 -26.23 -23.77
N THR A 246 4.89 -26.64 -22.49
CA THR A 246 4.70 -25.79 -21.31
C THR A 246 5.62 -26.25 -20.19
N ILE A 247 6.41 -25.35 -19.66
CA ILE A 247 7.21 -25.57 -18.45
C ILE A 247 6.29 -25.40 -17.24
N PRO A 248 6.07 -26.45 -16.43
CA PRO A 248 5.11 -26.37 -15.33
C PRO A 248 5.53 -25.36 -14.25
N ARG A 249 6.86 -25.24 -14.01
CA ARG A 249 7.38 -24.40 -12.93
C ARG A 249 8.80 -23.94 -13.26
N LEU A 250 9.03 -22.61 -13.14
CA LEU A 250 10.35 -21.99 -13.14
C LEU A 250 10.65 -21.47 -11.74
N ILE A 251 11.84 -21.73 -11.21
CA ILE A 251 12.25 -21.25 -9.89
C ILE A 251 13.27 -20.12 -10.08
N ILE A 252 13.05 -18.97 -9.43
CA ILE A 252 13.94 -17.82 -9.48
C ILE A 252 14.55 -17.59 -8.09
N THR A 253 15.89 -17.54 -8.05
CA THR A 253 16.67 -17.32 -6.82
C THR A 253 17.53 -16.07 -6.92
N GLU A 254 18.20 -15.70 -5.80
CA GLU A 254 19.13 -14.56 -5.79
C GLU A 254 20.51 -14.93 -6.34
N GLY A 255 21.01 -16.12 -6.05
CA GLY A 255 22.39 -16.53 -6.35
C GLY A 255 22.53 -17.76 -7.23
N GLU A 256 23.70 -17.87 -7.90
CA GLU A 256 24.03 -18.98 -8.78
C GLU A 256 24.17 -20.32 -8.01
N LYS A 257 24.64 -20.25 -6.75
CA LYS A 257 24.75 -21.41 -5.88
C LYS A 257 23.37 -22.02 -5.59
N ASP A 258 22.36 -21.19 -5.41
CA ASP A 258 21.00 -21.62 -5.12
C ASP A 258 20.38 -22.34 -6.31
N VAL A 259 20.72 -21.93 -7.52
CA VAL A 259 20.35 -22.67 -8.75
C VAL A 259 20.92 -24.08 -8.72
N LEU A 260 22.21 -24.26 -8.34
CA LEU A 260 22.80 -25.61 -8.22
C LEU A 260 22.12 -26.43 -7.13
N THR A 261 21.77 -25.81 -6.01
CA THR A 261 21.01 -26.47 -4.93
C THR A 261 19.68 -27.01 -5.44
N LEU A 262 18.98 -26.24 -6.24
CA LEU A 262 17.71 -26.64 -6.83
C LEU A 262 17.91 -27.74 -7.90
N ASN A 263 18.97 -27.66 -8.72
CA ASN A 263 19.31 -28.71 -9.67
C ASN A 263 19.65 -30.01 -8.94
N GLU A 264 20.39 -29.96 -7.81
CA GLU A 264 20.66 -31.12 -6.95
C GLU A 264 19.36 -31.73 -6.41
N ALA A 265 18.38 -30.88 -6.06
CA ALA A 265 17.07 -31.33 -5.61
C ALA A 265 16.16 -31.86 -6.73
N GLY A 266 16.61 -31.81 -8.00
CA GLY A 266 15.88 -32.34 -9.16
C GLY A 266 15.01 -31.29 -9.90
N TYR A 267 15.22 -29.99 -9.69
CA TYR A 267 14.53 -28.91 -10.38
C TYR A 267 15.41 -28.30 -11.49
N PRO A 268 15.30 -28.78 -12.75
CA PRO A 268 16.16 -28.32 -13.84
C PRO A 268 15.84 -26.91 -14.33
N TYR A 269 14.61 -26.45 -14.10
CA TYR A 269 14.17 -25.12 -14.47
C TYR A 269 14.35 -24.13 -13.31
N ALA A 270 15.59 -23.85 -12.96
CA ALA A 270 15.98 -22.88 -11.94
C ALA A 270 16.93 -21.86 -12.53
N ILE A 271 16.73 -20.59 -12.22
CA ILE A 271 17.54 -19.45 -12.66
C ILE A 271 17.86 -18.53 -11.49
N SER A 272 18.89 -17.70 -11.61
CA SER A 272 19.11 -16.61 -10.66
C SER A 272 19.18 -15.25 -11.33
N VAL A 273 18.82 -14.22 -10.55
CA VAL A 273 18.94 -12.82 -11.01
C VAL A 273 20.41 -12.43 -11.20
N PRO A 274 20.76 -11.59 -12.20
CA PRO A 274 22.15 -11.42 -12.61
C PRO A 274 23.02 -10.67 -11.60
N ASN A 275 22.48 -9.71 -10.84
CA ASN A 275 23.27 -8.81 -9.98
C ASN A 275 22.66 -8.67 -8.55
N GLY A 276 21.90 -9.67 -8.10
CA GLY A 276 21.22 -9.65 -6.80
C GLY A 276 20.08 -8.63 -6.75
N ALA A 277 19.58 -8.35 -5.55
CA ALA A 277 18.36 -7.59 -5.29
C ALA A 277 18.38 -6.11 -5.73
N ALA A 278 19.54 -5.54 -5.96
CA ALA A 278 19.69 -4.09 -6.23
C ALA A 278 19.62 -3.70 -7.71
N SER A 279 19.49 -4.65 -8.65
CA SER A 279 19.49 -4.37 -10.08
C SER A 279 18.08 -4.07 -10.61
N ASP A 280 18.00 -3.28 -11.69
CA ASP A 280 16.76 -3.12 -12.48
C ASP A 280 16.47 -4.45 -13.20
N LEU A 281 15.66 -5.28 -12.56
CA LEU A 281 15.34 -6.62 -13.03
C LEU A 281 14.53 -6.60 -14.33
N SER A 282 13.72 -5.56 -14.57
CA SER A 282 12.89 -5.45 -15.77
C SER A 282 13.75 -5.55 -17.04
N LYS A 283 14.86 -4.85 -17.08
CA LYS A 283 15.80 -4.88 -18.23
C LYS A 283 16.47 -6.23 -18.46
N SER A 284 16.67 -7.00 -17.39
CA SER A 284 17.29 -8.32 -17.49
C SER A 284 16.31 -9.40 -17.99
N PHE A 285 15.01 -9.22 -17.74
CA PHE A 285 13.97 -10.17 -18.15
C PHE A 285 13.25 -9.78 -19.43
N GLU A 286 13.19 -8.48 -19.78
CA GLU A 286 12.48 -7.97 -20.97
C GLU A 286 12.85 -8.74 -22.26
N ALA A 287 14.13 -9.04 -22.46
CA ALA A 287 14.61 -9.78 -23.62
C ALA A 287 14.12 -11.24 -23.67
N PHE A 288 13.72 -11.80 -22.53
CA PHE A 288 13.29 -13.20 -22.37
C PHE A 288 11.79 -13.36 -22.13
N GLU A 289 11.01 -12.28 -22.20
CA GLU A 289 9.56 -12.33 -22.06
C GLU A 289 8.91 -13.41 -22.96
N PRO A 290 9.30 -13.56 -24.26
CA PRO A 290 8.74 -14.60 -25.10
C PRO A 290 9.05 -16.03 -24.59
N TRP A 291 10.19 -16.22 -23.90
CA TRP A 291 10.54 -17.53 -23.30
C TRP A 291 9.73 -17.80 -22.04
N MET A 292 9.38 -16.75 -21.30
CA MET A 292 8.56 -16.83 -20.09
C MET A 292 7.09 -17.16 -20.39
N GLU A 293 6.63 -17.00 -21.64
CA GLU A 293 5.25 -17.35 -22.04
C GLU A 293 4.95 -18.84 -21.90
N GLN A 294 5.94 -19.71 -22.11
CA GLN A 294 5.79 -21.15 -21.94
C GLN A 294 5.82 -21.61 -20.46
N VAL A 295 6.15 -20.72 -19.53
CA VAL A 295 6.20 -21.02 -18.10
C VAL A 295 4.83 -20.77 -17.47
N ARG A 296 4.28 -21.80 -16.80
CA ARG A 296 2.99 -21.68 -16.10
C ARG A 296 3.11 -20.96 -14.76
N ASP A 297 3.91 -21.53 -13.86
CA ASP A 297 4.08 -21.02 -12.50
C ASP A 297 5.52 -20.55 -12.29
N ILE A 298 5.71 -19.44 -11.59
CA ILE A 298 7.01 -18.89 -11.24
C ILE A 298 7.15 -18.96 -9.72
N VAL A 299 8.04 -19.83 -9.23
CA VAL A 299 8.37 -19.91 -7.80
C VAL A 299 9.51 -18.94 -7.51
N ILE A 300 9.28 -18.02 -6.60
CA ILE A 300 10.30 -17.08 -6.12
C ILE A 300 10.86 -17.62 -4.81
N CYS A 301 12.13 -18.03 -4.85
CA CYS A 301 12.89 -18.52 -3.71
C CYS A 301 13.96 -17.48 -3.35
N GLY A 302 13.55 -16.41 -2.65
CA GLY A 302 14.45 -15.33 -2.23
C GLY A 302 15.07 -15.60 -0.86
N ASP A 303 16.18 -14.88 -0.60
CA ASP A 303 16.84 -14.89 0.71
C ASP A 303 15.92 -14.33 1.81
N SER A 304 16.08 -14.77 3.04
CA SER A 304 15.29 -14.32 4.20
C SER A 304 15.68 -12.92 4.71
N ASP A 305 16.77 -12.33 4.22
CA ASP A 305 17.24 -11.00 4.59
C ASP A 305 16.50 -9.86 3.89
N LEU A 306 16.79 -8.60 4.24
CA LEU A 306 16.11 -7.43 3.69
C LEU A 306 16.29 -7.28 2.16
N PRO A 307 17.50 -7.45 1.59
CA PRO A 307 17.68 -7.49 0.14
C PRO A 307 16.84 -8.57 -0.54
N GLY A 308 16.83 -9.79 -0.01
CA GLY A 308 16.03 -10.89 -0.56
C GLY A 308 14.52 -10.59 -0.55
N ARG A 309 13.99 -10.02 0.54
CA ARG A 309 12.58 -9.56 0.57
C ARG A 309 12.28 -8.47 -0.46
N THR A 310 13.23 -7.57 -0.71
CA THR A 310 13.10 -6.54 -1.76
C THR A 310 13.07 -7.17 -3.14
N LEU A 311 13.92 -8.18 -3.37
CA LEU A 311 13.94 -8.96 -4.61
C LEU A 311 12.60 -9.68 -4.85
N VAL A 312 12.08 -10.37 -3.83
CA VAL A 312 10.77 -11.04 -3.89
C VAL A 312 9.69 -10.06 -4.32
N LYS A 313 9.64 -8.87 -3.69
CA LYS A 313 8.67 -7.83 -4.05
C LYS A 313 8.82 -7.40 -5.52
N HIS A 314 10.03 -7.08 -5.98
CA HIS A 314 10.27 -6.65 -7.36
C HIS A 314 9.86 -7.72 -8.39
N LEU A 315 10.20 -8.99 -8.13
CA LEU A 315 9.83 -10.10 -9.02
C LEU A 315 8.32 -10.32 -9.04
N THR A 316 7.66 -10.18 -7.90
CA THR A 316 6.20 -10.32 -7.82
C THR A 316 5.48 -9.16 -8.52
N ASP A 317 5.98 -7.94 -8.35
CA ASP A 317 5.46 -6.76 -9.06
C ASP A 317 5.63 -6.92 -10.60
N TYR A 318 6.69 -7.60 -11.04
CA TYR A 318 6.99 -7.83 -12.46
C TYR A 318 6.15 -8.97 -13.08
N PHE A 319 6.11 -10.14 -12.43
CA PHE A 319 5.46 -11.35 -12.97
C PHE A 319 4.00 -11.51 -12.54
N GLY A 320 3.55 -10.78 -11.52
CA GLY A 320 2.16 -10.74 -11.07
C GLY A 320 1.62 -12.07 -10.52
N ALA A 321 0.39 -12.41 -10.93
CA ALA A 321 -0.37 -13.54 -10.36
C ALA A 321 0.22 -14.95 -10.63
N ARG A 322 1.24 -15.07 -11.46
CA ARG A 322 1.94 -16.36 -11.70
C ARG A 322 2.97 -16.71 -10.62
N CYS A 323 3.20 -15.79 -9.68
CA CYS A 323 4.21 -15.97 -8.65
C CYS A 323 3.71 -16.82 -7.49
N LEU A 324 4.50 -17.82 -7.13
CA LEU A 324 4.39 -18.60 -5.90
C LEU A 324 5.61 -18.26 -5.02
N LEU A 325 5.41 -18.07 -3.74
CA LEU A 325 6.46 -17.69 -2.80
C LEU A 325 6.81 -18.88 -1.90
N THR A 326 8.10 -19.07 -1.68
CA THR A 326 8.60 -20.02 -0.68
C THR A 326 8.73 -19.36 0.68
N THR A 327 8.65 -20.17 1.74
CA THR A 327 8.98 -19.77 3.11
C THR A 327 10.15 -20.61 3.59
N LEU A 328 11.27 -19.97 3.89
CA LEU A 328 12.45 -20.64 4.43
C LEU A 328 12.33 -20.81 5.95
N PRO A 329 12.91 -21.87 6.56
CA PRO A 329 13.06 -21.97 8.00
C PRO A 329 13.78 -20.74 8.57
N GLY A 330 13.38 -20.31 9.79
CA GLY A 330 13.88 -19.06 10.37
C GLY A 330 15.36 -19.03 10.71
N ASP A 331 16.03 -20.20 10.73
CA ASP A 331 17.47 -20.38 10.94
C ASP A 331 18.28 -20.46 9.64
N CYS A 332 17.61 -20.39 8.46
CA CYS A 332 18.24 -20.43 7.15
C CYS A 332 18.13 -19.09 6.44
N LYS A 333 19.22 -18.65 5.83
CA LYS A 333 19.24 -17.43 5.02
C LYS A 333 18.75 -17.68 3.62
N ASP A 334 19.24 -18.72 2.97
CA ASP A 334 18.97 -19.07 1.58
C ASP A 334 18.64 -20.58 1.46
N ILE A 335 18.22 -21.00 0.27
CA ILE A 335 17.86 -22.41 0.02
C ILE A 335 19.06 -23.35 0.10
N SER A 336 20.27 -22.84 -0.10
CA SER A 336 21.50 -23.61 0.06
C SER A 336 21.79 -23.89 1.52
N ASP A 337 21.48 -22.96 2.44
CA ASP A 337 21.54 -23.18 3.89
C ASP A 337 20.53 -24.27 4.30
N VAL A 338 19.37 -24.35 3.66
CA VAL A 338 18.37 -25.41 3.89
C VAL A 338 18.94 -26.77 3.48
N LEU A 339 19.56 -26.87 2.28
CA LEU A 339 20.19 -28.12 1.84
C LEU A 339 21.26 -28.60 2.83
N ALA A 340 22.13 -27.69 3.26
CA ALA A 340 23.22 -28.00 4.18
C ALA A 340 22.73 -28.38 5.59
N THR A 341 21.59 -27.85 6.03
CA THR A 341 21.09 -28.02 7.40
C THR A 341 20.10 -29.16 7.53
N TYR A 342 19.14 -29.24 6.58
CA TYR A 342 17.98 -30.11 6.66
C TYR A 342 17.94 -31.19 5.56
N GLY A 343 18.81 -31.07 4.56
CA GLY A 343 18.89 -32.02 3.46
C GLY A 343 17.89 -31.74 2.33
N ILE A 344 18.00 -32.60 1.33
CA ILE A 344 17.36 -32.44 0.02
C ILE A 344 15.82 -32.52 0.08
N GLU A 345 15.29 -33.36 0.98
CA GLU A 345 13.83 -33.56 1.08
C GLU A 345 13.11 -32.30 1.58
N ILE A 346 13.73 -31.56 2.49
CA ILE A 346 13.16 -30.29 2.97
C ILE A 346 13.24 -29.21 1.88
N VAL A 347 14.30 -29.19 1.07
CA VAL A 347 14.36 -28.32 -0.13
C VAL A 347 13.18 -28.60 -1.04
N ARG A 348 12.87 -29.87 -1.32
CA ARG A 348 11.71 -30.27 -2.13
C ARG A 348 10.39 -29.85 -1.50
N GLU A 349 10.20 -30.09 -0.22
CA GLU A 349 8.99 -29.70 0.51
C GLU A 349 8.74 -28.19 0.42
N ILE A 350 9.77 -27.36 0.60
CA ILE A 350 9.69 -25.90 0.48
C ILE A 350 9.24 -25.49 -0.92
N ILE A 351 9.79 -26.09 -1.97
CA ILE A 351 9.42 -25.74 -3.35
C ILE A 351 8.01 -26.22 -3.69
N GLU A 352 7.62 -27.41 -3.25
CA GLU A 352 6.28 -27.96 -3.53
C GLU A 352 5.19 -27.27 -2.69
N SER A 353 5.53 -26.77 -1.50
CA SER A 353 4.61 -26.02 -0.64
C SER A 353 4.53 -24.51 -0.95
N ALA A 354 5.23 -24.03 -2.01
CA ALA A 354 5.19 -22.63 -2.40
C ALA A 354 3.75 -22.17 -2.68
N GLN A 355 3.38 -21.06 -2.10
CA GLN A 355 2.01 -20.52 -2.15
C GLN A 355 1.95 -19.27 -3.02
N PRO A 356 0.79 -18.99 -3.67
CA PRO A 356 0.57 -17.72 -4.31
C PRO A 356 0.86 -16.58 -3.34
N GLN A 357 1.46 -15.50 -3.83
CA GLN A 357 1.53 -14.30 -3.00
C GLN A 357 0.09 -13.87 -2.68
N HIS A 358 -0.30 -14.04 -1.43
CA HIS A 358 -1.48 -13.36 -0.94
C HIS A 358 -1.14 -11.86 -0.91
N THR A 359 -1.57 -11.13 -1.92
CA THR A 359 -1.69 -9.69 -1.74
C THR A 359 -2.62 -9.51 -0.54
N ALA A 360 -2.30 -8.61 0.36
CA ALA A 360 -3.16 -8.29 1.53
C ALA A 360 -4.62 -8.02 1.12
N ASP A 361 -4.84 -7.87 -0.18
CA ASP A 361 -6.12 -7.55 -0.82
C ASP A 361 -6.93 -8.79 -1.25
N ILE A 362 -6.32 -10.00 -1.29
CA ILE A 362 -7.02 -11.25 -1.68
C ILE A 362 -7.04 -12.18 -0.47
N VAL A 363 -8.23 -12.39 0.08
CA VAL A 363 -8.43 -13.22 1.25
C VAL A 363 -9.31 -14.42 0.88
N THR A 364 -8.83 -15.64 1.15
CA THR A 364 -9.61 -16.86 0.92
C THR A 364 -10.58 -17.10 2.08
N VAL A 365 -11.67 -17.82 1.82
CA VAL A 365 -12.64 -18.20 2.86
C VAL A 365 -11.99 -19.03 3.96
N SER A 366 -11.05 -19.92 3.60
CA SER A 366 -10.34 -20.77 4.56
C SER A 366 -9.47 -19.98 5.53
N GLU A 367 -8.82 -18.89 5.08
CA GLU A 367 -8.05 -17.99 5.96
C GLU A 367 -8.94 -17.25 6.97
N ARG A 368 -10.23 -17.12 6.68
CA ARG A 368 -11.21 -16.48 7.56
C ARG A 368 -11.98 -17.45 8.42
N ALA A 369 -11.70 -18.76 8.35
CA ALA A 369 -12.50 -19.78 9.04
C ALA A 369 -12.69 -19.49 10.54
N ASN A 370 -11.63 -19.13 11.26
CA ASN A 370 -11.72 -18.77 12.68
C ASN A 370 -12.54 -17.48 12.90
N GLY A 371 -12.33 -16.47 12.06
CA GLY A 371 -13.12 -15.23 12.13
C GLY A 371 -14.61 -15.47 11.83
N ILE A 372 -14.91 -16.36 10.89
CA ILE A 372 -16.29 -16.76 10.59
C ILE A 372 -16.93 -17.46 11.80
N LEU A 373 -16.21 -18.38 12.44
CA LEU A 373 -16.69 -19.06 13.65
C LEU A 373 -16.94 -18.06 14.78
N ASN A 374 -16.05 -17.10 15.00
CA ASN A 374 -16.23 -16.05 16.00
C ASN A 374 -17.51 -15.25 15.74
N VAL A 375 -17.75 -14.85 14.48
CA VAL A 375 -18.98 -14.13 14.11
C VAL A 375 -20.22 -14.99 14.35
N LEU A 376 -20.19 -16.27 13.97
CA LEU A 376 -21.31 -17.21 14.18
C LEU A 376 -21.60 -17.46 15.67
N HIS A 377 -20.58 -17.36 16.52
CA HIS A 377 -20.70 -17.48 17.97
C HIS A 377 -21.05 -16.15 18.67
N GLY A 378 -21.20 -15.06 17.93
CA GLY A 378 -21.44 -13.73 18.48
C GLY A 378 -20.19 -13.07 19.08
N GLU A 379 -19.00 -13.59 18.78
CA GLU A 379 -17.72 -13.07 19.26
C GLU A 379 -17.15 -12.06 18.23
N TYR A 380 -17.82 -10.91 18.09
CA TYR A 380 -17.40 -9.82 17.24
C TYR A 380 -17.57 -8.47 17.95
N ASP A 381 -17.03 -7.42 17.39
CA ASP A 381 -17.13 -6.07 17.96
C ASP A 381 -18.58 -5.57 17.88
N HIS A 382 -19.28 -5.57 19.01
CA HIS A 382 -20.65 -5.09 19.15
C HIS A 382 -20.75 -3.57 19.26
N GLY A 383 -19.62 -2.86 19.18
CA GLY A 383 -19.56 -1.41 19.38
C GLY A 383 -19.54 -1.02 20.86
N TYR A 384 -19.69 0.27 21.11
CA TYR A 384 -19.62 0.82 22.46
C TYR A 384 -20.60 1.97 22.67
N ASP A 385 -21.06 2.12 23.92
CA ASP A 385 -21.88 3.22 24.39
C ASP A 385 -21.11 4.55 24.30
N VAL A 386 -21.72 5.53 23.66
CA VAL A 386 -21.18 6.91 23.55
C VAL A 386 -21.52 7.76 24.76
N GLY A 387 -22.22 7.24 25.75
CA GLY A 387 -22.42 7.84 27.06
C GLY A 387 -23.67 8.71 27.22
N TYR A 388 -24.68 8.57 26.34
CA TYR A 388 -25.98 9.24 26.51
C TYR A 388 -26.97 8.38 27.26
N GLY A 389 -27.14 7.13 26.84
CA GLY A 389 -28.06 6.14 27.40
C GLY A 389 -28.67 5.24 26.33
N PRO A 390 -29.60 4.33 26.73
CA PRO A 390 -30.04 3.24 25.89
C PRO A 390 -30.82 3.66 24.64
N LEU A 391 -31.46 4.84 24.61
CA LEU A 391 -32.16 5.32 23.42
C LEU A 391 -31.16 5.72 22.34
N THR A 392 -30.09 6.39 22.75
CA THR A 392 -29.00 6.75 21.84
C THR A 392 -28.25 5.52 21.38
N ASP A 393 -27.94 4.56 22.27
CA ASP A 393 -27.26 3.33 21.93
C ASP A 393 -28.02 2.51 20.89
N HIS A 394 -29.35 2.55 20.91
CA HIS A 394 -30.17 1.86 19.92
C HIS A 394 -30.00 2.42 18.50
N VAL A 395 -29.65 3.68 18.35
CA VAL A 395 -29.52 4.35 17.04
C VAL A 395 -28.07 4.70 16.69
N PHE A 396 -27.17 4.81 17.67
CA PHE A 396 -25.78 5.19 17.46
C PHE A 396 -24.83 4.40 18.38
N HIS A 397 -24.27 3.34 17.85
CA HIS A 397 -23.39 2.42 18.58
C HIS A 397 -22.16 2.08 17.70
N PRO A 398 -21.14 2.98 17.64
CA PRO A 398 -19.98 2.80 16.78
C PRO A 398 -19.04 1.70 17.29
N THR A 399 -18.41 0.98 16.36
CA THR A 399 -17.40 -0.05 16.64
C THR A 399 -15.98 0.53 16.66
N ASP A 400 -15.00 -0.29 17.01
CA ASP A 400 -13.58 0.08 16.94
C ASP A 400 -12.98 0.03 15.51
N GLN A 401 -13.77 -0.35 14.49
CA GLN A 401 -13.29 -0.52 13.10
C GLN A 401 -13.09 0.80 12.35
N GLY A 402 -13.63 1.91 12.85
CA GLY A 402 -13.54 3.21 12.18
C GLY A 402 -14.39 3.30 10.89
N GLY A 403 -14.43 4.48 10.32
CA GLY A 403 -15.24 4.76 9.13
C GLY A 403 -15.59 6.23 8.99
N LEU A 404 -16.76 6.52 8.39
CA LEU A 404 -17.22 7.88 8.08
C LEU A 404 -18.58 8.16 8.71
N ILE A 405 -18.64 9.18 9.54
CA ILE A 405 -19.85 9.69 10.18
C ILE A 405 -20.13 11.10 9.63
N ILE A 406 -21.36 11.37 9.24
CA ILE A 406 -21.79 12.69 8.79
C ILE A 406 -22.83 13.24 9.77
N GLU A 407 -22.53 14.40 10.30
CA GLU A 407 -23.48 15.23 11.05
C GLU A 407 -24.04 16.31 10.14
N THR A 408 -25.38 16.47 10.13
CA THR A 408 -26.04 17.51 9.36
C THR A 408 -27.11 18.25 10.19
N GLY A 409 -27.66 19.32 9.64
CA GLY A 409 -28.71 20.12 10.26
C GLY A 409 -28.69 21.56 9.77
N VAL A 410 -29.82 22.25 9.85
CA VAL A 410 -29.92 23.66 9.46
C VAL A 410 -28.97 24.55 10.27
N PRO A 411 -28.59 25.73 9.76
CA PRO A 411 -27.86 26.71 10.56
C PRO A 411 -28.57 27.02 11.89
N ASN A 412 -27.82 27.16 12.97
CA ASN A 412 -28.31 27.38 14.34
C ASN A 412 -29.17 26.25 14.95
N SER A 413 -29.12 25.04 14.40
CA SER A 413 -29.82 23.88 14.99
C SER A 413 -29.10 23.28 16.22
N GLY A 414 -27.89 23.72 16.54
CA GLY A 414 -27.13 23.27 17.69
C GLY A 414 -26.15 22.12 17.38
N LYS A 415 -25.79 21.93 16.10
CA LYS A 415 -24.80 20.89 15.67
C LYS A 415 -23.51 20.94 16.49
N THR A 416 -22.77 22.05 16.40
CA THR A 416 -21.50 22.21 17.12
C THR A 416 -21.64 22.03 18.64
N ASP A 417 -22.76 22.49 19.24
CA ASP A 417 -23.04 22.26 20.67
C ASP A 417 -23.21 20.78 20.98
N PHE A 418 -23.98 20.05 20.14
CA PHE A 418 -24.19 18.61 20.31
C PHE A 418 -22.90 17.85 20.09
N LEU A 419 -22.14 18.20 19.05
CA LEU A 419 -20.83 17.60 18.73
C LEU A 419 -19.82 17.81 19.87
N ASN A 420 -19.83 18.96 20.52
CA ASN A 420 -18.97 19.21 21.67
C ASN A 420 -19.35 18.35 22.88
N ASP A 421 -20.64 18.17 23.15
CA ASP A 421 -21.11 17.25 24.20
C ASP A 421 -20.76 15.79 23.86
N LEU A 422 -20.97 15.36 22.61
CA LEU A 422 -20.56 14.05 22.12
C LEU A 422 -19.03 13.84 22.27
N THR A 423 -18.24 14.85 21.90
CA THR A 423 -16.78 14.84 22.05
C THR A 423 -16.37 14.61 23.50
N CYS A 424 -16.96 15.36 24.44
CA CYS A 424 -16.68 15.19 25.86
C CYS A 424 -17.09 13.80 26.37
N ARG A 425 -18.22 13.25 25.90
CA ARG A 425 -18.68 11.90 26.27
C ARG A 425 -17.75 10.81 25.71
N LEU A 426 -17.36 10.92 24.45
CA LEU A 426 -16.40 10.00 23.84
C LEU A 426 -15.08 9.96 24.62
N MET A 427 -14.59 11.09 25.09
CA MET A 427 -13.39 11.14 25.95
C MET A 427 -13.65 10.57 27.35
N ALA A 428 -14.67 11.10 28.04
CA ALA A 428 -14.87 10.83 29.48
C ALA A 428 -15.56 9.50 29.79
N LYS A 429 -16.41 8.99 28.89
CA LYS A 429 -17.19 7.77 29.08
C LYS A 429 -16.63 6.59 28.28
N ALA A 430 -16.29 6.82 27.02
CA ALA A 430 -15.77 5.81 26.13
C ALA A 430 -14.23 5.75 26.07
N GLY A 431 -13.50 6.66 26.76
CA GLY A 431 -12.05 6.66 26.81
C GLY A 431 -11.37 6.87 25.45
N ARG A 432 -12.02 7.61 24.55
CA ARG A 432 -11.54 7.79 23.18
C ARG A 432 -10.66 9.03 23.01
N TYR A 433 -9.72 8.96 22.07
CA TYR A 433 -8.79 10.03 21.75
C TYR A 433 -9.24 10.75 20.48
N ILE A 434 -9.24 12.09 20.53
CA ILE A 434 -9.88 12.93 19.53
C ILE A 434 -8.91 13.93 18.92
N CYS A 435 -8.92 14.02 17.61
CA CYS A 435 -8.29 15.08 16.83
C CYS A 435 -9.39 15.98 16.28
N TYR A 436 -9.41 17.25 16.70
CA TYR A 436 -10.47 18.20 16.36
C TYR A 436 -9.96 19.31 15.43
N LEU A 437 -10.62 19.46 14.29
CA LEU A 437 -10.39 20.55 13.34
C LEU A 437 -11.66 21.40 13.27
N SER A 438 -11.64 22.59 13.89
CA SER A 438 -12.73 23.55 13.80
C SER A 438 -12.34 24.72 12.92
N PHE A 439 -13.23 25.06 11.99
CA PHE A 439 -13.13 26.25 11.16
C PHE A 439 -14.11 27.35 11.62
N GLU A 440 -15.20 26.98 12.30
CA GLU A 440 -16.22 27.96 12.78
C GLU A 440 -15.80 28.65 14.06
N VAL A 441 -15.00 28.00 14.89
CA VAL A 441 -14.51 28.59 16.14
C VAL A 441 -13.01 28.89 16.01
N PRO A 442 -12.65 30.07 15.47
CA PRO A 442 -11.25 30.43 15.29
C PRO A 442 -10.50 30.64 16.61
N ASP A 443 -11.23 30.98 17.69
CA ASP A 443 -10.69 31.10 19.04
C ASP A 443 -10.70 29.76 19.76
N LYS A 444 -9.58 29.09 19.75
CA LYS A 444 -9.39 27.76 20.38
C LYS A 444 -9.63 27.84 21.89
N ASP A 445 -9.27 28.93 22.53
CA ASP A 445 -9.46 29.12 23.97
C ASP A 445 -10.95 29.12 24.33
N LYS A 446 -11.80 29.75 23.51
CA LYS A 446 -13.25 29.69 23.69
C LYS A 446 -13.81 28.28 23.48
N HIS A 447 -13.32 27.57 22.48
CA HIS A 447 -13.75 26.17 22.26
C HIS A 447 -13.36 25.31 23.45
N ILE A 448 -12.11 25.35 23.88
CA ILE A 448 -11.62 24.56 25.04
C ILE A 448 -12.37 24.98 26.30
N ALA A 449 -12.60 26.27 26.53
CA ALA A 449 -13.37 26.74 27.68
C ALA A 449 -14.80 26.17 27.68
N HIS A 450 -15.44 26.05 26.51
CA HIS A 450 -16.74 25.41 26.40
C HIS A 450 -16.69 23.90 26.75
N LEU A 451 -15.69 23.17 26.27
CA LEU A 451 -15.48 21.77 26.64
C LEU A 451 -15.25 21.61 28.15
N VAL A 452 -14.47 22.51 28.76
CA VAL A 452 -14.25 22.54 30.21
C VAL A 452 -15.57 22.74 30.97
N GLN A 453 -16.47 23.62 30.49
CA GLN A 453 -17.79 23.82 31.10
C GLN A 453 -18.66 22.59 31.03
N LEU A 454 -18.65 21.91 29.87
CA LEU A 454 -19.33 20.63 29.69
C LEU A 454 -18.77 19.57 30.66
N MET A 455 -17.45 19.47 30.80
CA MET A 455 -16.81 18.52 31.72
C MET A 455 -17.14 18.82 33.19
N LEU A 456 -17.23 20.09 33.57
CA LEU A 456 -17.61 20.52 34.93
C LEU A 456 -19.10 20.33 35.22
N GLY A 457 -19.98 20.30 34.22
CA GLY A 457 -21.42 20.31 34.39
C GLY A 457 -21.98 21.58 35.00
N LYS A 458 -21.29 22.70 34.86
CA LYS A 458 -21.65 23.99 35.49
C LYS A 458 -21.86 25.09 34.48
N VAL A 459 -22.78 26.00 34.79
CA VAL A 459 -23.04 27.19 33.98
C VAL A 459 -21.96 28.25 34.17
N ASN A 460 -21.67 28.96 33.13
CA ASN A 460 -20.61 29.92 32.87
C ASN A 460 -20.67 31.18 33.78
N THR A 461 -20.43 31.11 35.04
CA THR A 461 -20.38 32.36 35.84
C THR A 461 -19.47 32.27 37.05
N VAL A 462 -18.77 31.19 37.24
CA VAL A 462 -17.97 30.98 38.43
C VAL A 462 -16.52 31.28 38.15
N ASN A 463 -15.88 32.05 38.99
CA ASN A 463 -14.42 32.23 38.97
C ASN A 463 -13.75 30.90 39.28
N TYR A 464 -13.44 30.12 38.26
CA TYR A 464 -12.64 28.91 38.42
C TYR A 464 -11.23 29.25 38.80
N THR A 465 -10.71 28.63 39.83
CA THR A 465 -9.28 28.72 40.15
C THR A 465 -8.47 27.83 39.22
N GLN A 466 -7.20 28.19 39.02
CA GLN A 466 -6.28 27.33 38.25
C GLN A 466 -6.22 25.89 38.79
N GLU A 467 -6.31 25.70 40.10
CA GLU A 467 -6.31 24.43 40.76
C GLU A 467 -7.52 23.56 40.37
N GLN A 468 -8.69 24.18 40.22
CA GLN A 468 -9.91 23.47 39.77
C GLN A 468 -9.89 23.11 38.30
N LEU A 469 -9.22 23.90 37.48
CA LEU A 469 -9.09 23.66 36.04
C LEU A 469 -8.00 22.64 35.69
N LYS A 470 -6.93 22.56 36.49
CA LYS A 470 -5.75 21.75 36.23
C LYS A 470 -6.07 20.27 35.92
N PRO A 471 -6.93 19.56 36.67
CA PRO A 471 -7.26 18.17 36.35
C PRO A 471 -7.96 18.01 35.00
N ILE A 472 -8.87 18.96 34.65
CA ILE A 472 -9.62 18.91 33.39
C ILE A 472 -8.73 19.21 32.22
N VAL A 473 -7.89 20.25 32.35
CA VAL A 473 -6.93 20.60 31.29
C VAL A 473 -5.97 19.44 31.07
N SER A 474 -5.45 18.83 32.12
CA SER A 474 -4.60 17.64 32.01
C SER A 474 -5.32 16.44 31.36
N PHE A 475 -6.60 16.27 31.66
CA PHE A 475 -7.40 15.24 31.00
C PHE A 475 -7.58 15.53 29.51
N LEU A 476 -7.95 16.76 29.14
CA LEU A 476 -8.09 17.16 27.73
C LEU A 476 -6.78 17.02 26.97
N ASP A 477 -5.65 17.45 27.54
CA ASP A 477 -4.31 17.28 26.94
C ASP A 477 -3.96 15.82 26.63
N ASN A 478 -4.45 14.89 27.46
CA ASN A 478 -4.21 13.46 27.29
C ASN A 478 -5.21 12.78 26.35
N HIS A 479 -6.33 13.44 25.98
CA HIS A 479 -7.38 12.80 25.18
C HIS A 479 -7.74 13.54 23.90
N MET A 480 -7.27 14.76 23.69
CA MET A 480 -7.56 15.50 22.47
C MET A 480 -6.41 16.38 22.01
N VAL A 481 -6.40 16.64 20.71
CA VAL A 481 -5.57 17.68 20.09
C VAL A 481 -6.42 18.48 19.10
N HIS A 482 -6.12 19.77 18.98
CA HIS A 482 -6.65 20.61 17.91
C HIS A 482 -5.68 20.65 16.75
N LEU A 483 -6.17 20.41 15.54
CA LEU A 483 -5.42 20.71 14.32
C LEU A 483 -5.47 22.20 14.03
N ASP A 484 -4.32 22.74 13.68
CA ASP A 484 -4.15 24.10 13.21
C ASP A 484 -3.59 24.08 11.79
N LEU A 485 -4.36 24.59 10.83
CA LEU A 485 -4.02 24.61 9.41
C LEU A 485 -3.75 26.03 8.88
N HIS A 486 -3.38 26.99 9.75
CA HIS A 486 -3.17 28.38 9.34
C HIS A 486 -2.13 28.56 8.23
N GLU A 487 -1.13 27.68 8.18
CA GLU A 487 -0.05 27.74 7.19
C GLU A 487 -0.22 26.79 6.02
N VAL A 488 -1.29 25.98 6.01
CA VAL A 488 -1.46 24.89 5.03
C VAL A 488 -2.92 24.86 4.57
N SER A 489 -3.13 24.81 3.26
CA SER A 489 -4.48 24.66 2.70
C SER A 489 -5.20 23.43 3.28
N PRO A 490 -6.46 23.57 3.70
CA PRO A 490 -7.25 22.50 4.32
C PRO A 490 -7.76 21.48 3.29
N THR A 491 -6.84 20.92 2.51
CA THR A 491 -7.14 19.83 1.59
C THR A 491 -7.27 18.50 2.35
N PRO A 492 -8.03 17.52 1.81
CA PRO A 492 -8.13 16.18 2.40
C PRO A 492 -6.76 15.54 2.69
N ASN A 493 -5.81 15.67 1.76
CA ASN A 493 -4.45 15.16 1.90
C ASN A 493 -3.72 15.80 3.09
N ASN A 494 -3.80 17.11 3.24
CA ASN A 494 -3.13 17.84 4.30
C ASN A 494 -3.73 17.52 5.68
N ILE A 495 -5.06 17.40 5.76
CA ILE A 495 -5.77 17.01 6.98
C ILE A 495 -5.35 15.59 7.40
N ILE A 496 -5.39 14.63 6.47
CA ILE A 496 -4.95 13.24 6.72
C ILE A 496 -3.49 13.19 7.14
N ALA A 497 -2.60 13.89 6.46
CA ALA A 497 -1.19 13.90 6.80
C ALA A 497 -0.93 14.42 8.24
N ARG A 498 -1.67 15.45 8.68
CA ARG A 498 -1.58 15.96 10.06
C ARG A 498 -2.17 14.97 11.06
N ALA A 499 -3.34 14.39 10.76
CA ALA A 499 -3.95 13.36 11.60
C ALA A 499 -3.06 12.11 11.72
N ASP A 500 -2.32 11.75 10.67
CA ASP A 500 -1.31 10.69 10.70
C ASP A 500 -0.12 10.99 11.64
N MET A 501 0.27 12.25 11.75
CA MET A 501 1.27 12.64 12.75
C MET A 501 0.73 12.47 14.17
N VAL A 502 -0.53 12.86 14.41
CA VAL A 502 -1.18 12.71 15.72
C VAL A 502 -1.30 11.24 16.11
N ARG A 503 -1.79 10.36 15.22
CA ARG A 503 -1.97 8.93 15.54
C ARG A 503 -0.67 8.16 15.80
N ARG A 504 0.50 8.70 15.42
CA ARG A 504 1.80 8.11 15.76
C ARG A 504 2.21 8.38 17.21
N THR A 505 1.63 9.38 17.83
CA THR A 505 1.95 9.83 19.19
C THR A 505 0.82 9.56 20.18
N LEU A 506 -0.42 9.53 19.70
CA LEU A 506 -1.62 9.32 20.51
C LEU A 506 -2.47 8.19 19.88
N PRO A 507 -3.18 7.37 20.69
CA PRO A 507 -4.07 6.32 20.20
C PRO A 507 -5.37 6.92 19.63
N LEU A 508 -5.26 7.69 18.56
CA LEU A 508 -6.34 8.43 17.92
C LEU A 508 -7.48 7.50 17.49
N LYS A 509 -8.72 7.87 17.84
CA LYS A 509 -9.94 7.14 17.49
C LYS A 509 -10.95 7.98 16.72
N TYR A 510 -10.91 9.30 16.85
CA TYR A 510 -11.80 10.21 16.15
C TYR A 510 -11.04 11.38 15.52
N LEU A 511 -11.32 11.64 14.25
CA LEU A 511 -10.98 12.87 13.56
C LEU A 511 -12.27 13.64 13.29
N ILE A 512 -12.42 14.82 13.89
CA ILE A 512 -13.61 15.68 13.76
C ILE A 512 -13.28 16.87 12.86
N ILE A 513 -14.12 17.14 11.88
CA ILE A 513 -14.01 18.25 10.92
C ILE A 513 -15.31 19.07 10.96
N ASP A 514 -15.25 20.30 11.51
CA ASP A 514 -16.41 21.17 11.74
C ASP A 514 -16.19 22.57 11.17
N PRO A 515 -16.86 22.94 10.05
CA PRO A 515 -17.55 22.08 9.08
C PRO A 515 -16.72 21.82 7.79
N TYR A 516 -17.22 20.92 6.95
CA TYR A 516 -16.70 20.62 5.61
C TYR A 516 -16.61 21.85 4.68
N LEU A 517 -17.49 22.83 4.85
CA LEU A 517 -17.60 23.99 3.96
C LEU A 517 -16.27 24.74 3.73
N PHE A 518 -15.37 24.69 4.68
CA PHE A 518 -14.07 25.35 4.61
C PHE A 518 -12.94 24.44 4.09
N MET A 519 -13.23 23.20 3.77
CA MET A 519 -12.25 22.31 3.14
C MET A 519 -12.04 22.71 1.68
N GLU A 520 -10.79 22.75 1.27
CA GLU A 520 -10.44 22.94 -0.14
C GLU A 520 -10.53 21.59 -0.88
N VAL A 521 -11.59 21.43 -1.66
CA VAL A 521 -11.77 20.26 -2.52
C VAL A 521 -11.22 20.61 -3.90
N GLU A 522 -10.20 19.87 -4.37
CA GLU A 522 -9.54 20.12 -5.66
C GLU A 522 -10.50 19.89 -6.83
N THR A 523 -11.25 20.92 -7.22
CA THR A 523 -12.14 20.85 -8.39
C THR A 523 -11.40 20.81 -9.72
N ASN A 524 -10.14 21.25 -9.75
CA ASN A 524 -9.33 21.27 -10.99
C ASN A 524 -9.01 19.88 -11.55
N ARG A 525 -9.06 18.82 -10.74
CA ARG A 525 -8.90 17.41 -11.15
C ARG A 525 -10.22 16.76 -11.55
N TYR A 526 -11.35 17.37 -11.19
CA TYR A 526 -12.67 16.78 -11.34
C TYR A 526 -13.56 17.71 -12.15
N ASN A 527 -14.34 17.15 -13.05
CA ASN A 527 -15.22 17.94 -13.93
C ASN A 527 -16.40 18.57 -13.18
N THR A 528 -16.73 18.05 -11.99
CA THR A 528 -17.86 18.53 -11.18
C THR A 528 -17.56 18.51 -9.68
N GLU A 529 -18.21 19.40 -8.92
CA GLU A 529 -18.17 19.41 -7.46
C GLU A 529 -18.59 18.05 -6.86
N THR A 530 -19.59 17.41 -7.44
CA THR A 530 -20.07 16.08 -7.01
C THR A 530 -18.97 15.02 -7.07
N GLN A 531 -18.15 15.03 -8.12
CA GLN A 531 -17.03 14.09 -8.26
C GLN A 531 -15.92 14.40 -7.26
N ALA A 532 -15.64 15.67 -7.02
CA ALA A 532 -14.66 16.10 -6.05
C ALA A 532 -15.05 15.70 -4.61
N ILE A 533 -16.32 15.91 -4.23
CA ILE A 533 -16.86 15.44 -2.95
C ILE A 533 -16.78 13.92 -2.83
N LYS A 534 -17.13 13.17 -3.88
CA LYS A 534 -17.00 11.70 -3.88
C LYS A 534 -15.56 11.26 -3.60
N ALA A 535 -14.59 11.86 -4.28
CA ALA A 535 -13.17 11.53 -4.09
C ALA A 535 -12.70 11.82 -2.66
N MET A 536 -13.05 12.98 -2.12
CA MET A 536 -12.77 13.37 -0.75
C MET A 536 -13.36 12.37 0.26
N LEU A 537 -14.65 12.07 0.15
CA LEU A 537 -15.33 11.15 1.08
C LEU A 537 -14.74 9.73 0.99
N THR A 538 -14.44 9.25 -0.23
CA THR A 538 -13.81 7.95 -0.43
C THR A 538 -12.43 7.89 0.25
N GLN A 539 -11.64 8.95 0.11
CA GLN A 539 -10.32 9.04 0.73
C GLN A 539 -10.41 9.06 2.26
N MET A 540 -11.29 9.89 2.81
CA MET A 540 -11.50 10.00 4.26
C MET A 540 -12.01 8.70 4.86
N GLN A 541 -12.98 8.03 4.22
CA GLN A 541 -13.50 6.74 4.68
C GLN A 541 -12.44 5.65 4.63
N ALA A 542 -11.70 5.56 3.51
CA ALA A 542 -10.63 4.57 3.35
C ALA A 542 -9.55 4.74 4.41
N TRP A 543 -9.11 5.99 4.64
CA TRP A 543 -8.13 6.29 5.68
C TRP A 543 -8.67 5.95 7.08
N GLY A 544 -9.91 6.30 7.37
CA GLY A 544 -10.56 6.00 8.66
C GLY A 544 -10.60 4.49 8.93
N ARG A 545 -11.06 3.70 7.96
CA ARG A 545 -11.14 2.23 8.07
C ARG A 545 -9.77 1.57 8.19
N THR A 546 -8.80 1.99 7.37
CA THR A 546 -7.44 1.43 7.40
C THR A 546 -6.76 1.65 8.76
N ASN A 547 -7.10 2.75 9.45
CA ASN A 547 -6.47 3.12 10.71
C ASN A 547 -7.37 2.89 11.95
N ASN A 548 -8.55 2.32 11.77
CA ASN A 548 -9.56 2.14 12.84
C ASN A 548 -9.92 3.47 13.52
N ILE A 549 -10.15 4.50 12.71
CA ILE A 549 -10.48 5.88 13.13
C ILE A 549 -11.82 6.27 12.52
N TRP A 550 -12.72 6.82 13.32
CA TRP A 550 -13.94 7.45 12.85
C TRP A 550 -13.66 8.88 12.40
N VAL A 551 -14.02 9.19 11.17
CA VAL A 551 -13.97 10.57 10.66
C VAL A 551 -15.38 11.15 10.75
N ILE A 552 -15.57 12.14 11.60
CA ILE A 552 -16.83 12.90 11.72
C ILE A 552 -16.71 14.17 10.89
N ILE A 553 -17.62 14.36 9.95
CA ILE A 553 -17.67 15.56 9.12
C ILE A 553 -19.01 16.24 9.29
N VAL A 554 -18.98 17.51 9.69
CA VAL A 554 -20.19 18.36 9.75
C VAL A 554 -20.46 18.94 8.36
N ALA A 555 -21.63 18.65 7.81
CA ALA A 555 -22.05 19.09 6.48
C ALA A 555 -23.41 19.78 6.55
N HIS A 556 -23.54 20.93 5.87
CA HIS A 556 -24.81 21.65 5.85
C HIS A 556 -25.78 21.06 4.81
N PRO A 557 -27.11 21.07 5.08
CA PRO A 557 -28.09 20.71 4.07
C PRO A 557 -28.13 21.76 2.95
N ARG A 558 -28.61 21.36 1.76
CA ARG A 558 -29.00 22.30 0.74
C ARG A 558 -30.12 23.23 1.24
N LYS A 559 -30.38 24.30 0.53
CA LYS A 559 -31.51 25.17 0.88
C LYS A 559 -32.81 24.33 0.84
N LEU A 560 -33.40 24.16 2.03
CA LEU A 560 -34.65 23.40 2.19
C LEU A 560 -35.82 24.17 1.58
N THR A 561 -36.74 23.45 0.94
CA THR A 561 -37.96 23.98 0.36
C THR A 561 -39.05 24.20 1.41
N LYS A 562 -39.84 25.26 1.27
CA LYS A 562 -41.01 25.44 2.11
C LYS A 562 -42.16 24.58 1.60
N LEU A 563 -42.77 23.80 2.46
CA LEU A 563 -43.90 22.94 2.13
C LEU A 563 -45.17 23.79 2.01
N ASN A 564 -45.83 23.74 0.83
CA ASN A 564 -47.21 24.17 0.54
C ASN A 564 -47.62 25.53 1.13
N GLY A 565 -46.74 26.52 1.10
CA GLY A 565 -47.07 27.88 1.56
C GLY A 565 -47.19 28.03 3.08
N LYS A 566 -46.95 26.99 3.86
CA LYS A 566 -46.76 27.03 5.31
C LYS A 566 -45.30 27.38 5.63
N ASN A 567 -45.07 27.96 6.81
CA ASN A 567 -43.69 28.22 7.27
C ASN A 567 -42.91 26.95 7.70
N GLU A 568 -43.40 25.80 7.31
CA GLU A 568 -42.77 24.49 7.55
C GLU A 568 -41.73 24.22 6.47
N LEU A 569 -40.51 23.91 6.89
CA LEU A 569 -39.43 23.47 6.02
C LEU A 569 -39.55 21.97 5.74
N GLU A 570 -39.08 21.57 4.56
CA GLU A 570 -38.83 20.17 4.20
C GLU A 570 -38.01 19.49 5.32
N GLU A 571 -38.36 18.26 5.68
CA GLU A 571 -37.58 17.48 6.64
C GLU A 571 -36.22 17.12 6.04
N ILE A 572 -35.20 17.09 6.92
CA ILE A 572 -33.86 16.69 6.53
C ILE A 572 -33.82 15.17 6.36
N ASP A 573 -33.43 14.71 5.18
CA ASP A 573 -33.11 13.33 4.90
C ASP A 573 -31.62 13.18 4.48
N MET A 574 -31.17 11.95 4.27
CA MET A 574 -29.78 11.68 3.90
C MET A 574 -29.39 12.27 2.51
N TYR A 575 -30.34 12.65 1.66
CA TYR A 575 -30.12 13.22 0.32
C TYR A 575 -30.22 14.75 0.31
N THR A 576 -30.62 15.37 1.40
CA THR A 576 -30.72 16.82 1.52
C THR A 576 -29.38 17.52 1.78
N ILE A 577 -28.30 16.77 2.01
CA ILE A 577 -26.96 17.33 2.24
C ILE A 577 -26.46 18.00 0.95
N ALA A 578 -25.92 19.22 1.08
CA ALA A 578 -25.50 20.04 -0.05
C ALA A 578 -24.35 19.40 -0.85
N GLY A 579 -24.39 19.61 -2.16
CA GLY A 579 -23.30 19.33 -3.09
C GLY A 579 -23.30 17.93 -3.70
N SER A 580 -23.77 16.87 -3.01
CA SER A 580 -23.70 15.53 -3.59
C SER A 580 -24.55 14.48 -2.87
N ALA A 581 -25.23 13.60 -3.61
CA ALA A 581 -25.83 12.38 -3.07
C ALA A 581 -24.77 11.37 -2.54
N ASN A 582 -23.48 11.59 -2.80
CA ASN A 582 -22.42 10.69 -2.34
C ASN A 582 -22.24 10.70 -0.82
N TRP A 583 -22.72 11.74 -0.11
CA TRP A 583 -22.82 11.73 1.34
C TRP A 583 -23.61 10.51 1.82
N ALA A 584 -24.80 10.32 1.26
CA ALA A 584 -25.65 9.17 1.57
C ALA A 584 -25.02 7.83 1.18
N ASN A 585 -24.29 7.78 0.06
CA ASN A 585 -23.73 6.52 -0.45
C ASN A 585 -22.51 6.04 0.35
N LEU A 586 -21.64 6.96 0.77
CA LEU A 586 -20.33 6.63 1.34
C LEU A 586 -20.32 6.58 2.87
N ALA A 587 -21.10 7.43 3.56
CA ALA A 587 -21.12 7.44 5.02
C ALA A 587 -21.54 6.10 5.62
N ASP A 588 -21.00 5.77 6.78
CA ASP A 588 -21.40 4.63 7.60
C ASP A 588 -22.55 5.01 8.53
N PHE A 589 -22.50 6.22 9.11
CA PHE A 589 -23.58 6.84 9.85
C PHE A 589 -23.89 8.22 9.29
N ILE A 590 -25.16 8.59 9.26
CA ILE A 590 -25.63 9.95 9.01
C ILE A 590 -26.68 10.30 10.04
N PHE A 591 -26.47 11.38 10.77
CA PHE A 591 -27.50 11.89 11.67
C PHE A 591 -27.71 13.39 11.47
N SER A 592 -28.91 13.83 11.72
CA SER A 592 -29.27 15.24 11.73
C SER A 592 -29.58 15.72 13.13
N ILE A 593 -29.17 16.96 13.44
CA ILE A 593 -29.52 17.66 14.67
C ILE A 593 -30.50 18.76 14.32
N SER A 594 -31.67 18.69 14.95
CA SER A 594 -32.77 19.64 14.78
C SER A 594 -33.18 20.24 16.11
N ARG A 595 -33.26 21.57 16.18
CA ARG A 595 -33.81 22.28 17.33
C ARG A 595 -35.29 22.48 17.11
N ILE A 596 -36.10 21.89 17.94
CA ILE A 596 -37.55 22.00 17.90
C ILE A 596 -37.96 23.10 18.89
N SER A 597 -38.56 24.16 18.34
CA SER A 597 -39.05 25.28 19.15
C SER A 597 -40.57 25.21 19.19
N ARG A 598 -41.13 25.11 20.39
CA ARG A 598 -42.58 25.13 20.65
C ARG A 598 -42.91 26.20 21.69
N GLN A 599 -44.18 26.60 21.77
CA GLN A 599 -44.64 27.53 22.79
C GLN A 599 -44.36 27.04 24.21
N ASP A 600 -44.36 25.71 24.38
CA ASP A 600 -44.24 25.01 25.67
C ASP A 600 -42.79 24.63 26.05
N GLY A 601 -41.82 24.88 25.18
CA GLY A 601 -40.40 24.62 25.43
C GLY A 601 -39.60 24.23 24.17
N ASN A 602 -38.29 24.32 24.28
CA ASN A 602 -37.37 23.93 23.21
C ASN A 602 -36.66 22.62 23.56
N TYR A 603 -36.54 21.75 22.58
CA TYR A 603 -35.75 20.51 22.70
C TYR A 603 -34.93 20.23 21.44
N THR A 604 -34.00 19.31 21.55
CA THR A 604 -33.18 18.87 20.44
C THR A 604 -33.57 17.48 20.03
N ARG A 605 -33.72 17.24 18.73
CA ARG A 605 -33.97 15.92 18.15
C ARG A 605 -32.77 15.52 17.32
N LEU A 606 -32.24 14.35 17.61
CA LEU A 606 -31.30 13.65 16.72
C LEU A 606 -32.12 12.67 15.88
N ASP A 607 -32.00 12.76 14.59
CA ASP A 607 -32.54 11.79 13.64
C ASP A 607 -31.39 11.00 13.02
N MET A 608 -31.25 9.72 13.34
CA MET A 608 -30.33 8.81 12.68
C MET A 608 -30.90 8.43 11.32
N LEU A 609 -30.39 9.08 10.27
CA LEU A 609 -30.89 8.97 8.90
C LEU A 609 -30.32 7.76 8.18
N LYS A 610 -29.11 7.32 8.55
CA LYS A 610 -28.45 6.17 7.97
C LYS A 610 -27.59 5.43 8.99
N VAL A 611 -27.73 4.11 8.97
CA VAL A 611 -26.85 3.14 9.63
C VAL A 611 -26.47 2.12 8.57
N ARG A 612 -25.17 1.89 8.36
CA ARG A 612 -24.68 0.90 7.38
C ARG A 612 -24.82 -0.51 7.90
N ASP A 613 -24.44 -0.72 9.14
CA ASP A 613 -24.52 -2.02 9.83
C ASP A 613 -25.74 -2.04 10.76
N GLN A 614 -26.83 -2.62 10.26
CA GLN A 614 -28.10 -2.66 10.97
C GLN A 614 -28.17 -3.73 12.06
N ASP A 615 -27.17 -4.61 12.14
CA ASP A 615 -27.05 -5.58 13.23
C ASP A 615 -26.55 -4.90 14.52
N LEU A 616 -25.88 -3.76 14.41
CA LEU A 616 -25.36 -2.98 15.54
C LEU A 616 -26.39 -1.99 16.09
N CYS A 617 -27.02 -1.23 15.22
CA CYS A 617 -28.02 -0.23 15.59
C CYS A 617 -28.95 0.10 14.43
N GLN A 618 -30.02 0.86 14.67
CA GLN A 618 -31.06 1.12 13.69
C GLN A 618 -31.23 2.62 13.43
N THR A 619 -31.87 2.95 12.30
CA THR A 619 -32.34 4.32 12.08
C THR A 619 -33.48 4.65 13.05
N GLY A 620 -33.56 5.88 13.48
CA GLY A 620 -34.57 6.32 14.44
C GLY A 620 -34.32 7.72 14.95
N SER A 621 -35.16 8.18 15.85
CA SER A 621 -35.06 9.51 16.44
C SER A 621 -34.92 9.43 17.95
N VAL A 622 -34.06 10.30 18.51
CA VAL A 622 -33.89 10.45 19.97
C VAL A 622 -34.11 11.91 20.34
N LEU A 623 -34.83 12.12 21.42
CA LEU A 623 -35.13 13.44 21.95
C LEU A 623 -34.18 13.80 23.09
N TYR A 624 -33.69 15.00 23.10
CA TYR A 624 -32.79 15.50 24.15
C TYR A 624 -33.27 16.80 24.75
N VAL A 625 -33.08 16.92 26.04
CA VAL A 625 -33.11 18.23 26.74
C VAL A 625 -31.68 18.72 26.87
N ARG A 626 -31.45 19.96 26.37
CA ARG A 626 -30.17 20.63 26.57
C ARG A 626 -30.18 21.30 27.95
N GLN A 627 -29.31 20.84 28.81
CA GLN A 627 -29.14 21.37 30.15
C GLN A 627 -28.48 22.74 30.14
N ALA A 628 -28.63 23.51 31.23
CA ALA A 628 -28.04 24.84 31.37
C ALA A 628 -26.51 24.85 31.18
N CYS A 629 -25.82 23.77 31.58
CA CYS A 629 -24.38 23.59 31.39
C CYS A 629 -23.97 23.24 29.94
N GLY A 630 -24.93 23.00 29.04
CA GLY A 630 -24.69 22.65 27.65
C GLY A 630 -24.78 21.14 27.36
N ARG A 631 -24.84 20.27 28.36
CA ARG A 631 -25.00 18.82 28.18
C ARG A 631 -26.38 18.45 27.64
N TYR A 632 -26.45 17.34 26.96
CA TYR A 632 -27.68 16.78 26.40
C TYR A 632 -28.05 15.51 27.13
N ASP A 633 -29.32 15.40 27.59
CA ASP A 633 -29.87 14.22 28.22
C ASP A 633 -31.05 13.68 27.40
N GLU A 634 -31.03 12.38 27.07
CA GLU A 634 -32.08 11.74 26.30
C GLU A 634 -33.38 11.62 27.07
N ARG A 635 -34.52 11.61 26.35
CA ARG A 635 -35.88 11.44 26.90
C ARG A 635 -36.70 10.53 26.00
N GLU A 636 -37.60 9.77 26.63
CA GLU A 636 -38.43 8.77 25.96
C GLU A 636 -39.58 9.38 25.17
N SER A 637 -40.06 10.56 25.57
CA SER A 637 -41.20 11.18 24.91
C SER A 637 -41.16 12.70 24.90
N GLU A 638 -41.95 13.30 24.01
CA GLU A 638 -42.11 14.77 23.95
C GLU A 638 -42.71 15.32 25.23
N GLU A 639 -43.64 14.59 25.88
CA GLU A 639 -44.26 15.00 27.13
C GLU A 639 -43.22 15.16 28.25
N GLN A 640 -42.26 14.26 28.34
CA GLN A 640 -41.17 14.37 29.32
C GLN A 640 -40.31 15.58 29.04
N VAL A 641 -39.97 15.83 27.79
CA VAL A 641 -39.17 17.00 27.39
C VAL A 641 -39.89 18.31 27.74
N ILE A 642 -41.19 18.39 27.40
CA ILE A 642 -42.00 19.61 27.65
C ILE A 642 -42.17 19.84 29.16
N ALA A 643 -42.44 18.78 29.93
CA ALA A 643 -42.59 18.88 31.38
C ALA A 643 -41.33 19.41 32.08
N GLU A 644 -40.14 18.97 31.60
CA GLU A 644 -38.89 19.46 32.14
C GLU A 644 -38.60 20.92 31.71
N ALA A 645 -38.87 21.25 30.46
CA ALA A 645 -38.74 22.62 29.97
C ALA A 645 -39.64 23.62 30.70
N GLN A 646 -40.79 23.16 31.22
CA GLN A 646 -41.71 23.96 32.06
C GLN A 646 -41.33 23.96 33.54
N GLY A 647 -40.20 23.33 33.92
CA GLY A 647 -39.78 23.26 35.33
C GLY A 647 -40.64 22.33 36.20
N LYS A 648 -41.51 21.51 35.59
CA LYS A 648 -42.39 20.55 36.30
C LYS A 648 -41.63 19.31 36.82
N VAL A 649 -40.47 19.04 36.25
CA VAL A 649 -39.57 17.97 36.66
C VAL A 649 -38.19 18.63 36.91
N MET A 650 -37.55 18.28 38.02
CA MET A 650 -36.21 18.78 38.30
C MET A 650 -35.19 18.11 37.33
N SER A 651 -34.33 18.91 36.73
CA SER A 651 -33.21 18.41 35.98
C SER A 651 -32.31 17.54 36.87
N LYS A 652 -31.72 16.47 36.29
CA LYS A 652 -30.74 15.63 37.02
C LYS A 652 -29.56 16.51 37.45
N ASP A 653 -29.05 16.26 38.66
CA ASP A 653 -27.84 16.91 39.15
C ASP A 653 -26.67 16.46 38.28
N HIS A 654 -26.07 17.43 37.58
CA HIS A 654 -24.92 17.15 36.70
C HIS A 654 -23.65 17.25 37.51
N SER A 655 -23.30 16.13 38.18
CA SER A 655 -21.99 15.99 38.79
C SER A 655 -20.86 16.16 37.75
N PRO A 656 -19.71 16.70 38.14
CA PRO A 656 -18.54 16.77 37.27
C PRO A 656 -18.15 15.37 36.78
N TRP A 657 -17.89 15.22 35.47
CA TRP A 657 -17.34 13.97 34.94
C TRP A 657 -15.92 13.69 35.44
N ILE A 658 -15.33 14.62 36.18
CA ILE A 658 -13.99 14.53 36.81
C ILE A 658 -13.88 13.36 37.78
N SER A 659 -14.97 12.93 38.44
CA SER A 659 -14.97 11.77 39.35
C SER A 659 -14.70 10.44 38.64
N LEU A 660 -14.83 10.40 37.30
CA LEU A 660 -14.51 9.24 36.46
C LEU A 660 -13.06 9.25 35.96
N ILE A 661 -12.36 10.39 36.10
CA ILE A 661 -11.00 10.59 35.59
C ILE A 661 -9.93 10.11 36.58
N GLY A 662 -10.28 9.83 37.82
CA GLY A 662 -9.38 9.47 38.92
C GLY A 662 -9.41 7.98 39.33
N SER A 663 -10.05 7.13 38.59
CA SER A 663 -10.02 5.66 38.76
C SER A 663 -9.38 5.03 37.50
#